data_bf74334f7485cc051c773bfc7e0aa78d
#
_entry.id   bf74334f7485cc051c773bfc7e0aa78d
#
_cell.length_a   1.000
_cell.length_b   1.000
_cell.length_c   1.000
_cell.angle_alpha   90.00
_cell.angle_beta   90.00
_cell.angle_gamma   90.00
#
_symmetry.space_group_name_H-M   'P 1'
#
loop_
_entity.id
_entity.type
_entity.pdbx_description
1 polymer ?
#
loop_
_entity_poly.entity_id
_entity_poly.type
_entity_poly.pdbx_seq_one_letter_code
_entity_poly.pdbx_strand_id
1 'polypeptide(L)'
;MQEKTAKHFIEHIIDEDLVSGLNPSLLRFRFPPEPNGYLHIGHVKAMCLNFELGKAYNAPVNLRFDDTNPAKEEQHYVDAIKDDIAWLGYAWDKECYASDYFDQLYAWAVQLINDGHAYVDAQAPEQIAAQKGTPTTPGSASPYRNQDPKEALRLFEEMKTGKHQEGSYVLRFKGDMTSSNMLLRDPILYRIMHKAHHRTKETWCIYPMYDWAHGQSDYIEQISHSLCTLEFKPHRDLYDAFLDLLINNGLRPKQREFARLNLNYTITSKRKLQRLVVDGKVNGWDDPRMPTISGLRRRGYTPNSLRKFAETVGIAKRENVIDASLLEFCVREDLNKTATRAMAVLNPIKVVISNYPEGQKENLTTDNNPEDSNAGTRTIPFSNTLYIEKEDFREEASGTFFRLKIGGEVRLKSAYIIKAESLEKDAAGNIKTVHCTYDPKSLSGSGSPESQRKVKATIHWVSAGDAKEISVRQYDRLFKTPSPDGDKEVDFMTQLNQDSLTVQTAFAEPMLAEAKAGDHFQFQRLGYFVCDQDSTDGLNVFNKTVGLRDTWSKQQAKPQQQPKQTHVASPLDTLRKLGKKFTSFNTEKQEAAADQIAALAKDIPAAALAPLYNTAAKKTGTRIAVAIVLAAHQKTTAVLDAAAIDFIIKARTDKNPLLIKYAEDVKI
;
A
#
# COMPACT_ATOMS: atom_id res chain seq x y z
N MET A 1 15.23 12.89 23.55
CA MET A 1 13.81 13.35 23.66
C MET A 1 13.11 12.82 22.42
N GLN A 2 12.21 11.83 22.57
CA GLN A 2 11.35 11.42 21.47
C GLN A 2 10.46 12.62 21.11
N GLU A 3 10.53 13.09 19.86
CA GLU A 3 9.56 14.06 19.36
C GLU A 3 8.16 13.48 19.58
N LYS A 4 7.33 14.18 20.37
CA LYS A 4 5.92 13.82 20.53
C LYS A 4 5.26 13.97 19.16
N THR A 5 5.02 12.86 18.50
CA THR A 5 4.18 12.82 17.29
C THR A 5 2.83 13.44 17.60
N ALA A 6 2.33 14.32 16.72
CA ALA A 6 1.03 14.95 16.92
C ALA A 6 -0.06 13.87 17.00
N LYS A 7 -0.93 13.99 18.00
CA LYS A 7 -2.06 13.07 18.19
C LYS A 7 -2.96 13.06 16.94
N HIS A 8 -3.40 11.87 16.54
CA HIS A 8 -4.37 11.73 15.47
C HIS A 8 -5.81 11.86 16.00
N PHE A 9 -6.78 11.99 15.10
CA PHE A 9 -8.16 12.33 15.48
C PHE A 9 -8.86 11.28 16.38
N ILE A 10 -8.46 10.01 16.33
CA ILE A 10 -9.01 8.98 17.24
C ILE A 10 -8.51 9.23 18.66
N GLU A 11 -7.24 9.58 18.85
CA GLU A 11 -6.71 9.95 20.18
C GLU A 11 -7.43 11.17 20.74
N HIS A 12 -7.74 12.18 19.91
CA HIS A 12 -8.55 13.32 20.35
C HIS A 12 -9.94 12.90 20.81
N ILE A 13 -10.62 11.97 20.11
CA ILE A 13 -11.92 11.45 20.54
C ILE A 13 -11.82 10.73 21.89
N ILE A 14 -10.78 9.90 22.08
CA ILE A 14 -10.55 9.20 23.35
C ILE A 14 -10.30 10.22 24.48
N ASP A 15 -9.44 11.21 24.24
CA ASP A 15 -9.14 12.26 25.21
C ASP A 15 -10.40 13.06 25.59
N GLU A 16 -11.25 13.41 24.61
CA GLU A 16 -12.53 14.11 24.84
C GLU A 16 -13.49 13.26 25.69
N ASP A 17 -13.56 11.96 25.43
CA ASP A 17 -14.38 11.03 26.21
C ASP A 17 -13.87 10.89 27.65
N LEU A 18 -12.55 10.83 27.84
CA LEU A 18 -11.93 10.81 29.19
C LEU A 18 -12.20 12.10 29.96
N VAL A 19 -12.07 13.25 29.31
CA VAL A 19 -12.40 14.56 29.91
C VAL A 19 -13.91 14.67 30.25
N SER A 20 -14.75 14.02 29.42
CA SER A 20 -16.21 13.97 29.62
C SER A 20 -16.65 12.96 30.69
N GLY A 21 -15.70 12.29 31.38
CA GLY A 21 -15.98 11.44 32.54
C GLY A 21 -15.90 9.94 32.28
N LEU A 22 -15.44 9.49 31.11
CA LEU A 22 -15.13 8.08 30.89
C LEU A 22 -13.98 7.65 31.82
N ASN A 23 -14.21 6.66 32.67
CA ASN A 23 -13.16 6.12 33.54
C ASN A 23 -12.05 5.48 32.67
N PRO A 24 -10.77 5.89 32.83
CA PRO A 24 -9.67 5.30 32.07
C PRO A 24 -9.55 3.77 32.19
N SER A 25 -9.94 3.17 33.31
CA SER A 25 -9.93 1.72 33.50
C SER A 25 -10.93 0.96 32.62
N LEU A 26 -11.90 1.66 32.03
CA LEU A 26 -12.87 1.10 31.09
C LEU A 26 -12.42 1.19 29.63
N LEU A 27 -11.27 1.81 29.35
CA LEU A 27 -10.73 1.79 28.01
C LEU A 27 -10.35 0.36 27.62
N ARG A 28 -10.88 -0.09 26.48
CA ARG A 28 -10.58 -1.38 25.89
C ARG A 28 -10.79 -1.32 24.39
N PHE A 29 -9.86 -1.87 23.64
CA PHE A 29 -9.90 -1.95 22.20
C PHE A 29 -9.97 -3.40 21.73
N ARG A 30 -10.18 -3.62 20.45
CA ARG A 30 -10.12 -4.97 19.88
C ARG A 30 -9.67 -4.93 18.42
N PHE A 31 -8.99 -5.97 17.97
CA PHE A 31 -8.77 -6.28 16.57
C PHE A 31 -9.68 -7.46 16.20
N PRO A 32 -10.68 -7.28 15.29
CA PRO A 32 -11.72 -8.28 15.02
C PRO A 32 -11.61 -8.88 13.62
N PRO A 33 -10.61 -9.71 13.31
CA PRO A 33 -10.52 -10.35 12.00
C PRO A 33 -11.57 -11.43 11.81
N GLU A 34 -12.13 -11.57 10.59
CA GLU A 34 -12.85 -12.78 10.20
C GLU A 34 -11.83 -13.88 9.89
N PRO A 35 -11.97 -15.12 10.47
CA PRO A 35 -11.02 -16.21 10.22
C PRO A 35 -11.32 -16.93 8.90
N ASN A 36 -11.36 -16.17 7.81
CA ASN A 36 -11.75 -16.60 6.48
C ASN A 36 -10.65 -16.40 5.43
N GLY A 37 -9.44 -16.01 5.83
CA GLY A 37 -8.28 -15.78 4.95
C GLY A 37 -7.08 -15.22 5.69
N TYR A 38 -5.97 -15.16 4.96
CA TYR A 38 -4.72 -14.59 5.46
C TYR A 38 -4.78 -13.06 5.58
N LEU A 39 -4.12 -12.52 6.60
CA LEU A 39 -3.98 -11.08 6.75
C LEU A 39 -3.07 -10.50 5.66
N HIS A 40 -3.31 -9.26 5.30
CA HIS A 40 -2.53 -8.53 4.29
C HIS A 40 -2.14 -7.13 4.79
N ILE A 41 -1.35 -6.42 4.02
CA ILE A 41 -0.84 -5.07 4.37
C ILE A 41 -1.94 -4.10 4.82
N GLY A 42 -3.16 -4.23 4.29
CA GLY A 42 -4.32 -3.42 4.73
C GLY A 42 -4.67 -3.61 6.19
N HIS A 43 -4.54 -4.85 6.72
CA HIS A 43 -4.82 -5.17 8.12
C HIS A 43 -3.72 -4.65 9.08
N VAL A 44 -2.47 -4.50 8.60
CA VAL A 44 -1.36 -3.98 9.41
C VAL A 44 -1.70 -2.62 10.01
N LYS A 45 -2.32 -1.72 9.24
CA LYS A 45 -2.73 -0.40 9.74
C LYS A 45 -3.76 -0.50 10.87
N ALA A 46 -4.76 -1.38 10.74
CA ALA A 46 -5.79 -1.58 11.76
C ALA A 46 -5.21 -2.23 13.03
N MET A 47 -4.33 -3.22 12.87
CA MET A 47 -3.62 -3.83 13.99
C MET A 47 -2.77 -2.80 14.73
N CYS A 48 -1.88 -2.10 14.03
CA CYS A 48 -1.04 -1.08 14.62
C CYS A 48 -1.88 -0.03 15.36
N LEU A 49 -2.98 0.46 14.78
CA LEU A 49 -3.84 1.43 15.44
C LEU A 49 -4.37 0.91 16.78
N ASN A 50 -4.98 -0.27 16.80
CA ASN A 50 -5.58 -0.79 18.03
C ASN A 50 -4.53 -1.09 19.11
N PHE A 51 -3.43 -1.76 18.74
CA PHE A 51 -2.39 -2.15 19.70
C PHE A 51 -1.55 -0.96 20.17
N GLU A 52 -1.24 0.01 19.32
CA GLU A 52 -0.51 1.21 19.74
C GLU A 52 -1.38 2.13 20.61
N LEU A 53 -2.70 2.24 20.35
CA LEU A 53 -3.63 2.89 21.29
C LEU A 53 -3.68 2.17 22.64
N GLY A 54 -3.73 0.82 22.62
CA GLY A 54 -3.65 0.03 23.85
C GLY A 54 -2.41 0.37 24.68
N LYS A 55 -1.25 0.46 24.03
CA LYS A 55 0.01 0.87 24.70
C LYS A 55 -0.03 2.32 25.16
N ALA A 56 -0.49 3.26 24.32
CA ALA A 56 -0.49 4.69 24.63
C ALA A 56 -1.39 5.03 25.83
N TYR A 57 -2.52 4.35 25.98
CA TYR A 57 -3.49 4.57 27.04
C TYR A 57 -3.43 3.52 28.16
N ASN A 58 -2.46 2.60 28.13
CA ASN A 58 -2.37 1.46 29.05
C ASN A 58 -3.69 0.68 29.17
N ALA A 59 -4.31 0.44 28.01
CA ALA A 59 -5.60 -0.22 27.88
C ALA A 59 -5.46 -1.60 27.23
N PRO A 60 -6.21 -2.63 27.68
CA PRO A 60 -6.17 -3.94 27.07
C PRO A 60 -6.74 -3.93 25.64
N VAL A 61 -6.23 -4.83 24.80
CA VAL A 61 -6.68 -5.05 23.43
C VAL A 61 -7.07 -6.51 23.26
N ASN A 62 -8.32 -6.78 22.93
CA ASN A 62 -8.79 -8.13 22.63
C ASN A 62 -8.48 -8.52 21.18
N LEU A 63 -8.22 -9.79 20.95
CA LEU A 63 -8.32 -10.42 19.62
C LEU A 63 -9.67 -11.13 19.57
N ARG A 64 -10.58 -10.64 18.72
CA ARG A 64 -11.88 -11.29 18.52
C ARG A 64 -12.01 -11.81 17.11
N PHE A 65 -12.23 -13.10 16.96
CA PHE A 65 -12.57 -13.69 15.69
C PHE A 65 -14.08 -13.49 15.41
N ASP A 66 -14.41 -12.77 14.35
CA ASP A 66 -15.80 -12.58 13.90
C ASP A 66 -16.24 -13.80 13.08
N ASP A 67 -16.42 -14.93 13.78
CA ASP A 67 -16.72 -16.24 13.21
C ASP A 67 -18.23 -16.53 13.15
N THR A 68 -18.94 -15.73 12.34
CA THR A 68 -20.40 -15.86 12.17
C THR A 68 -20.82 -16.58 10.87
N ASN A 69 -19.85 -17.02 10.05
CA ASN A 69 -20.10 -17.63 8.75
C ASN A 69 -19.41 -18.98 8.58
N PRO A 70 -20.06 -20.09 8.93
CA PRO A 70 -19.45 -21.44 8.92
C PRO A 70 -19.01 -21.91 7.53
N ALA A 71 -19.45 -21.23 6.46
CA ALA A 71 -19.10 -21.60 5.09
C ALA A 71 -17.68 -21.20 4.66
N LYS A 72 -17.02 -20.31 5.41
CA LYS A 72 -15.76 -19.67 4.98
C LYS A 72 -14.66 -19.70 6.02
N GLU A 73 -14.97 -20.08 7.25
CA GLU A 73 -14.10 -19.97 8.41
C GLU A 73 -13.42 -21.28 8.70
N GLU A 74 -12.12 -21.24 8.87
CA GLU A 74 -11.30 -22.44 9.04
C GLU A 74 -10.23 -22.20 10.11
N GLN A 75 -9.92 -23.24 10.91
CA GLN A 75 -8.97 -23.16 12.03
C GLN A 75 -7.58 -22.69 11.57
N HIS A 76 -7.11 -23.12 10.40
CA HIS A 76 -5.79 -22.72 9.92
C HIS A 76 -5.66 -21.21 9.68
N TYR A 77 -6.77 -20.49 9.35
CA TYR A 77 -6.76 -19.03 9.28
C TYR A 77 -6.66 -18.38 10.65
N VAL A 78 -7.32 -18.96 11.67
CA VAL A 78 -7.17 -18.52 13.07
C VAL A 78 -5.72 -18.59 13.49
N ASP A 79 -5.05 -19.72 13.23
CA ASP A 79 -3.66 -19.94 13.60
C ASP A 79 -2.71 -18.99 12.85
N ALA A 80 -2.92 -18.78 11.54
CA ALA A 80 -2.15 -17.86 10.74
C ALA A 80 -2.31 -16.39 11.20
N ILE A 81 -3.52 -15.97 11.55
CA ILE A 81 -3.80 -14.62 12.08
C ILE A 81 -3.06 -14.39 13.40
N LYS A 82 -3.08 -15.37 14.30
CA LYS A 82 -2.37 -15.31 15.58
C LYS A 82 -0.85 -15.22 15.39
N ASP A 83 -0.29 -16.02 14.47
CA ASP A 83 1.14 -15.96 14.13
C ASP A 83 1.52 -14.59 13.53
N ASP A 84 0.72 -14.03 12.63
CA ASP A 84 0.95 -12.73 12.04
C ASP A 84 0.95 -11.59 13.08
N ILE A 85 0.02 -11.60 14.04
CA ILE A 85 -0.06 -10.60 15.13
C ILE A 85 1.16 -10.72 16.03
N ALA A 86 1.51 -11.95 16.45
CA ALA A 86 2.67 -12.23 17.29
C ALA A 86 3.97 -11.84 16.58
N TRP A 87 4.10 -12.16 15.30
CA TRP A 87 5.26 -11.77 14.48
C TRP A 87 5.42 -10.25 14.38
N LEU A 88 4.31 -9.49 14.29
CA LEU A 88 4.36 -8.02 14.33
C LEU A 88 4.78 -7.48 15.71
N GLY A 89 4.95 -8.33 16.72
CA GLY A 89 5.37 -7.96 18.06
C GLY A 89 4.24 -7.46 18.95
N TYR A 90 3.00 -7.87 18.67
CA TYR A 90 1.83 -7.58 19.48
C TYR A 90 1.37 -8.80 20.26
N ALA A 91 0.77 -8.54 21.43
CA ALA A 91 0.10 -9.51 22.26
C ALA A 91 -1.29 -8.96 22.63
N TRP A 92 -2.28 -9.83 22.67
CA TRP A 92 -3.66 -9.49 23.04
C TRP A 92 -3.97 -9.90 24.48
N ASP A 93 -4.97 -9.24 25.09
CA ASP A 93 -5.43 -9.51 26.45
C ASP A 93 -6.30 -10.76 26.47
N LYS A 94 -7.38 -10.76 25.71
CA LYS A 94 -8.31 -11.88 25.59
C LYS A 94 -8.44 -12.34 24.16
N GLU A 95 -8.53 -13.67 23.98
CA GLU A 95 -8.94 -14.28 22.73
C GLU A 95 -10.45 -14.56 22.80
N CYS A 96 -11.21 -13.94 21.94
CA CYS A 96 -12.67 -13.97 21.91
C CYS A 96 -13.16 -14.46 20.55
N TYR A 97 -14.36 -15.01 20.53
CA TYR A 97 -15.01 -15.46 19.30
C TYR A 97 -16.46 -15.00 19.30
N ALA A 98 -16.99 -14.53 18.18
CA ALA A 98 -18.40 -14.18 18.07
C ALA A 98 -19.31 -15.39 18.36
N SER A 99 -18.83 -16.58 18.02
CA SER A 99 -19.52 -17.85 18.32
C SER A 99 -19.67 -18.18 19.81
N ASP A 100 -18.84 -17.59 20.69
CA ASP A 100 -18.99 -17.75 22.15
C ASP A 100 -20.25 -17.02 22.66
N TYR A 101 -20.80 -16.10 21.88
CA TYR A 101 -21.94 -15.26 22.24
C TYR A 101 -23.24 -15.66 21.53
N PHE A 102 -23.27 -16.74 20.77
CA PHE A 102 -24.44 -17.15 19.98
C PHE A 102 -25.70 -17.33 20.83
N ASP A 103 -25.59 -17.91 22.03
CA ASP A 103 -26.72 -18.06 22.95
C ASP A 103 -27.28 -16.70 23.40
N GLN A 104 -26.41 -15.74 23.74
CA GLN A 104 -26.83 -14.40 24.15
C GLN A 104 -27.42 -13.63 22.97
N LEU A 105 -26.80 -13.71 21.77
CA LEU A 105 -27.29 -13.09 20.56
C LEU A 105 -28.67 -13.63 20.17
N TYR A 106 -28.89 -14.95 20.36
CA TYR A 106 -30.16 -15.58 20.14
C TYR A 106 -31.22 -15.10 21.17
N ALA A 107 -30.86 -15.02 22.44
CA ALA A 107 -31.76 -14.51 23.48
C ALA A 107 -32.22 -13.07 23.22
N TRP A 108 -31.30 -12.19 22.75
CA TRP A 108 -31.65 -10.85 22.35
C TRP A 108 -32.51 -10.80 21.07
N ALA A 109 -32.31 -11.70 20.13
CA ALA A 109 -33.17 -11.80 18.96
C ALA A 109 -34.60 -12.22 19.35
N VAL A 110 -34.75 -13.17 20.30
CA VAL A 110 -36.03 -13.53 20.89
C VAL A 110 -36.68 -12.34 21.61
N GLN A 111 -35.92 -11.56 22.35
CA GLN A 111 -36.40 -10.32 22.97
C GLN A 111 -36.96 -9.35 21.93
N LEU A 112 -36.21 -9.09 20.84
CA LEU A 112 -36.71 -8.20 19.75
C LEU A 112 -37.98 -8.71 19.09
N ILE A 113 -38.17 -10.02 18.96
CA ILE A 113 -39.39 -10.60 18.44
C ILE A 113 -40.55 -10.31 19.41
N ASN A 114 -40.36 -10.58 20.71
CA ASN A 114 -41.42 -10.37 21.72
C ASN A 114 -41.80 -8.88 21.86
N ASP A 115 -40.82 -8.00 21.73
CA ASP A 115 -41.00 -6.53 21.78
C ASP A 115 -41.57 -5.97 20.46
N GLY A 116 -41.79 -6.85 19.48
CA GLY A 116 -42.35 -6.48 18.18
C GLY A 116 -41.38 -5.74 17.24
N HIS A 117 -40.07 -5.79 17.52
CA HIS A 117 -39.00 -5.18 16.72
C HIS A 117 -38.39 -6.10 15.67
N ALA A 118 -38.74 -7.39 15.66
CA ALA A 118 -38.29 -8.35 14.64
C ALA A 118 -39.43 -9.24 14.15
N TYR A 119 -39.28 -9.83 12.97
CA TYR A 119 -40.24 -10.74 12.34
C TYR A 119 -39.51 -11.76 11.46
N VAL A 120 -40.16 -12.89 11.20
CA VAL A 120 -39.63 -13.93 10.31
C VAL A 120 -40.22 -13.69 8.91
N ASP A 121 -39.35 -13.64 7.93
CA ASP A 121 -39.68 -13.36 6.52
C ASP A 121 -39.44 -14.62 5.67
N ALA A 122 -40.44 -15.04 4.91
CA ALA A 122 -40.37 -16.20 4.01
C ALA A 122 -40.14 -15.82 2.54
N GLN A 123 -39.79 -14.56 2.27
CA GLN A 123 -39.54 -14.10 0.91
C GLN A 123 -38.18 -14.55 0.40
N ALA A 124 -38.12 -14.79 -0.91
CA ALA A 124 -36.88 -15.06 -1.60
C ALA A 124 -35.89 -13.86 -1.53
N PRO A 125 -34.58 -14.08 -1.57
CA PRO A 125 -33.56 -13.02 -1.49
C PRO A 125 -33.77 -11.89 -2.51
N GLU A 126 -34.22 -12.20 -3.73
CA GLU A 126 -34.48 -11.24 -4.79
C GLU A 126 -35.67 -10.32 -4.45
N GLN A 127 -36.71 -10.85 -3.80
CA GLN A 127 -37.86 -10.07 -3.34
C GLN A 127 -37.44 -9.12 -2.20
N ILE A 128 -36.68 -9.62 -1.24
CA ILE A 128 -36.13 -8.81 -0.14
C ILE A 128 -35.25 -7.69 -0.69
N ALA A 129 -34.38 -7.99 -1.66
CA ALA A 129 -33.52 -6.99 -2.29
C ALA A 129 -34.33 -5.92 -3.05
N ALA A 130 -35.35 -6.32 -3.80
CA ALA A 130 -36.23 -5.40 -4.55
C ALA A 130 -37.02 -4.47 -3.62
N GLN A 131 -37.46 -4.96 -2.46
CA GLN A 131 -38.21 -4.18 -1.47
C GLN A 131 -37.36 -3.10 -0.81
N LYS A 132 -36.02 -3.23 -0.77
CA LYS A 132 -35.14 -2.19 -0.18
C LYS A 132 -35.20 -0.87 -0.94
N GLY A 133 -35.64 -0.87 -2.21
CA GLY A 133 -35.66 0.36 -3.03
C GLY A 133 -34.24 0.85 -3.39
N THR A 134 -34.09 2.17 -3.47
CA THR A 134 -32.79 2.82 -3.75
C THR A 134 -32.51 3.90 -2.71
N PRO A 135 -31.31 4.47 -2.63
CA PRO A 135 -31.05 5.58 -1.69
C PRO A 135 -31.98 6.78 -1.84
N THR A 136 -32.56 6.96 -3.02
CA THR A 136 -33.46 8.08 -3.36
C THR A 136 -34.95 7.69 -3.41
N THR A 137 -35.26 6.39 -3.36
CA THR A 137 -36.66 5.88 -3.33
C THR A 137 -36.87 5.04 -2.08
N PRO A 138 -37.91 5.30 -1.27
CA PRO A 138 -38.20 4.50 -0.09
C PRO A 138 -38.33 3.01 -0.42
N GLY A 139 -38.07 2.16 0.55
CA GLY A 139 -38.37 0.74 0.47
C GLY A 139 -39.88 0.47 0.72
N SER A 140 -40.31 -0.73 0.40
CA SER A 140 -41.67 -1.25 0.68
C SER A 140 -41.63 -2.31 1.79
N ALA A 141 -42.65 -2.33 2.63
CA ALA A 141 -42.75 -3.29 3.71
C ALA A 141 -42.95 -4.72 3.19
N SER A 142 -42.33 -5.71 3.85
CA SER A 142 -42.64 -7.12 3.64
C SER A 142 -44.08 -7.43 4.07
N PRO A 143 -44.80 -8.34 3.40
CA PRO A 143 -46.09 -8.83 3.86
C PRO A 143 -46.04 -9.50 5.24
N TYR A 144 -44.87 -9.97 5.66
CA TYR A 144 -44.64 -10.62 6.96
C TYR A 144 -44.26 -9.61 8.08
N ARG A 145 -44.07 -8.34 7.77
CA ARG A 145 -43.56 -7.34 8.72
C ARG A 145 -44.47 -7.15 9.94
N ASN A 146 -45.78 -7.35 9.78
CA ASN A 146 -46.76 -7.20 10.85
C ASN A 146 -47.23 -8.56 11.40
N GLN A 147 -46.39 -9.60 11.29
CA GLN A 147 -46.67 -10.94 11.83
C GLN A 147 -46.85 -10.87 13.35
N ASP A 148 -47.74 -11.74 13.88
CA ASP A 148 -47.91 -11.91 15.33
C ASP A 148 -46.55 -12.33 15.96
N PRO A 149 -46.05 -11.67 17.03
CA PRO A 149 -44.84 -12.04 17.70
C PRO A 149 -44.76 -13.51 18.13
N LYS A 150 -45.87 -14.12 18.53
CA LYS A 150 -45.91 -15.53 18.90
C LYS A 150 -45.65 -16.44 17.68
N GLU A 151 -46.19 -16.11 16.53
CA GLU A 151 -45.92 -16.85 15.31
C GLU A 151 -44.50 -16.65 14.81
N ALA A 152 -43.99 -15.40 14.88
CA ALA A 152 -42.60 -15.12 14.57
C ALA A 152 -41.64 -15.91 15.48
N LEU A 153 -41.88 -15.96 16.78
CA LEU A 153 -41.11 -16.74 17.76
C LEU A 153 -41.14 -18.23 17.42
N ARG A 154 -42.34 -18.81 17.19
CA ARG A 154 -42.48 -20.21 16.82
C ARG A 154 -41.65 -20.56 15.57
N LEU A 155 -41.73 -19.75 14.53
CA LEU A 155 -40.94 -19.96 13.31
C LEU A 155 -39.45 -19.82 13.55
N PHE A 156 -39.02 -18.87 14.37
CA PHE A 156 -37.59 -18.67 14.69
C PHE A 156 -37.01 -19.84 15.49
N GLU A 157 -37.79 -20.41 16.42
CA GLU A 157 -37.43 -21.64 17.13
C GLU A 157 -37.35 -22.83 16.17
N GLU A 158 -38.28 -22.95 15.22
CA GLU A 158 -38.24 -23.98 14.19
C GLU A 158 -37.02 -23.83 13.25
N MET A 159 -36.65 -22.58 12.90
CA MET A 159 -35.37 -22.32 12.20
C MET A 159 -34.18 -22.82 12.98
N LYS A 160 -34.11 -22.54 14.30
CA LYS A 160 -33.03 -23.00 15.18
C LYS A 160 -32.95 -24.52 15.29
N THR A 161 -34.10 -25.21 15.30
CA THR A 161 -34.16 -26.66 15.41
C THR A 161 -33.96 -27.39 14.07
N GLY A 162 -33.64 -26.67 13.00
CA GLY A 162 -33.35 -27.25 11.69
C GLY A 162 -34.54 -27.80 10.91
N LYS A 163 -35.78 -27.42 11.26
CA LYS A 163 -36.98 -27.88 10.57
C LYS A 163 -37.17 -27.31 9.17
N HIS A 164 -36.44 -26.24 8.85
CA HIS A 164 -36.57 -25.50 7.61
C HIS A 164 -35.30 -25.53 6.76
N GLN A 165 -35.46 -25.54 5.44
CA GLN A 165 -34.36 -25.55 4.48
C GLN A 165 -33.67 -24.19 4.42
N GLU A 166 -32.39 -24.17 3.98
CA GLU A 166 -31.67 -22.93 3.67
C GLU A 166 -32.45 -22.09 2.67
N GLY A 167 -32.47 -20.76 2.93
CA GLY A 167 -33.19 -19.81 2.07
C GLY A 167 -34.70 -19.73 2.23
N SER A 168 -35.34 -20.62 3.03
CA SER A 168 -36.79 -20.59 3.24
C SER A 168 -37.26 -19.47 4.17
N TYR A 169 -36.46 -19.14 5.19
CA TYR A 169 -36.75 -18.10 6.17
C TYR A 169 -35.52 -17.34 6.58
N VAL A 170 -35.72 -16.06 6.92
CA VAL A 170 -34.73 -15.21 7.60
C VAL A 170 -35.41 -14.45 8.74
N LEU A 171 -34.68 -14.15 9.81
CA LEU A 171 -35.15 -13.18 10.80
C LEU A 171 -34.73 -11.79 10.37
N ARG A 172 -35.68 -10.83 10.35
CA ARG A 172 -35.44 -9.43 9.99
C ARG A 172 -35.79 -8.49 11.13
N PHE A 173 -35.01 -7.42 11.25
CA PHE A 173 -35.30 -6.29 12.13
C PHE A 173 -36.37 -5.38 11.48
N LYS A 174 -37.27 -4.79 12.26
CA LYS A 174 -38.22 -3.75 11.81
C LYS A 174 -37.56 -2.39 11.88
N GLY A 175 -36.81 -2.06 10.83
CA GLY A 175 -36.14 -0.78 10.71
C GLY A 175 -36.97 0.31 10.04
N ASP A 176 -36.34 1.37 9.60
CA ASP A 176 -36.99 2.46 8.87
C ASP A 176 -36.89 2.26 7.36
N MET A 177 -37.98 1.84 6.74
CA MET A 177 -38.05 1.61 5.28
C MET A 177 -37.96 2.90 4.45
N THR A 178 -38.05 4.07 5.08
CA THR A 178 -37.90 5.38 4.42
C THR A 178 -36.50 5.97 4.53
N SER A 179 -35.63 5.42 5.39
CA SER A 179 -34.29 5.90 5.61
C SER A 179 -33.49 5.96 4.31
N SER A 180 -32.71 7.03 4.11
CA SER A 180 -31.73 7.12 3.03
C SER A 180 -30.58 6.12 3.21
N ASN A 181 -30.31 5.68 4.45
CA ASN A 181 -29.38 4.61 4.77
C ASN A 181 -30.09 3.26 4.57
N MET A 182 -29.80 2.60 3.44
CA MET A 182 -30.45 1.33 3.08
C MET A 182 -30.16 0.16 4.05
N LEU A 183 -29.16 0.27 4.91
CA LEU A 183 -28.86 -0.73 5.94
C LEU A 183 -29.89 -0.71 7.06
N LEU A 184 -30.57 0.42 7.28
CA LEU A 184 -31.66 0.52 8.26
C LEU A 184 -33.01 -0.03 7.73
N ARG A 185 -33.10 -0.39 6.44
CA ARG A 185 -34.35 -0.88 5.82
C ARG A 185 -34.50 -2.37 6.04
N ASP A 186 -35.13 -2.75 7.13
CA ASP A 186 -35.40 -4.11 7.59
C ASP A 186 -34.26 -5.09 7.30
N PRO A 187 -33.07 -4.90 7.96
CA PRO A 187 -31.93 -5.78 7.76
C PRO A 187 -32.19 -7.20 8.26
N ILE A 188 -31.49 -8.16 7.67
CA ILE A 188 -31.51 -9.55 8.11
C ILE A 188 -30.63 -9.68 9.37
N LEU A 189 -31.16 -10.31 10.42
CA LEU A 189 -30.46 -10.64 11.66
C LEU A 189 -29.90 -12.07 11.65
N TYR A 190 -30.73 -13.05 11.21
CA TYR A 190 -30.35 -14.47 11.14
C TYR A 190 -30.74 -15.08 9.80
N ARG A 191 -29.95 -16.04 9.37
CA ARG A 191 -30.19 -16.90 8.21
C ARG A 191 -30.00 -18.38 8.60
N ILE A 192 -30.69 -19.28 7.87
CA ILE A 192 -30.53 -20.72 8.02
C ILE A 192 -29.31 -21.16 7.18
N MET A 193 -28.43 -21.95 7.80
CA MET A 193 -27.31 -22.61 7.12
C MET A 193 -27.06 -23.98 7.78
N HIS A 194 -27.28 -25.06 7.03
CA HIS A 194 -27.01 -26.43 7.48
C HIS A 194 -25.55 -26.80 7.24
N LYS A 195 -24.64 -26.08 7.91
CA LYS A 195 -23.21 -26.31 7.81
C LYS A 195 -22.57 -26.31 9.19
N ALA A 196 -21.71 -27.30 9.45
CA ALA A 196 -20.98 -27.40 10.71
C ALA A 196 -20.04 -26.19 10.86
N HIS A 197 -20.11 -25.52 11.98
CA HIS A 197 -19.23 -24.42 12.34
C HIS A 197 -17.90 -24.95 12.89
N HIS A 198 -16.78 -24.26 12.62
CA HIS A 198 -15.44 -24.75 13.01
C HIS A 198 -15.31 -24.99 14.54
N ARG A 199 -16.01 -24.21 15.38
CA ARG A 199 -15.99 -24.34 16.85
C ARG A 199 -17.26 -24.99 17.39
N THR A 200 -18.45 -24.47 17.08
CA THR A 200 -19.72 -24.97 17.66
C THR A 200 -20.25 -26.22 16.97
N LYS A 201 -19.58 -26.70 15.92
CA LYS A 201 -19.95 -27.89 15.15
C LYS A 201 -21.38 -27.82 14.62
N GLU A 202 -22.23 -28.79 14.91
CA GLU A 202 -23.63 -28.89 14.43
C GLU A 202 -24.64 -28.34 15.44
N THR A 203 -24.17 -27.63 16.50
CA THR A 203 -25.07 -27.11 17.56
C THR A 203 -26.04 -26.07 16.99
N TRP A 204 -25.62 -25.33 15.96
CA TRP A 204 -26.40 -24.27 15.33
C TRP A 204 -26.64 -24.57 13.85
N CYS A 205 -27.84 -24.27 13.37
CA CYS A 205 -28.22 -24.27 11.95
C CYS A 205 -28.82 -22.92 11.51
N ILE A 206 -28.83 -21.94 12.42
CA ILE A 206 -29.06 -20.52 12.11
C ILE A 206 -27.85 -19.72 12.58
N TYR A 207 -27.46 -18.73 11.80
CA TYR A 207 -26.26 -17.93 12.08
C TYR A 207 -26.58 -16.43 11.99
N PRO A 208 -26.05 -15.64 12.96
CA PRO A 208 -26.26 -14.21 12.95
C PRO A 208 -25.53 -13.56 11.76
N MET A 209 -26.11 -12.48 11.25
CA MET A 209 -25.40 -11.63 10.31
C MET A 209 -24.40 -10.74 11.03
N TYR A 210 -23.38 -10.30 10.33
CA TYR A 210 -22.31 -9.42 10.86
C TYR A 210 -22.86 -8.22 11.63
N ASP A 211 -23.79 -7.47 11.03
CA ASP A 211 -24.36 -6.27 11.64
C ASP A 211 -25.10 -6.55 12.96
N TRP A 212 -25.68 -7.74 13.08
CA TRP A 212 -26.33 -8.16 14.33
C TRP A 212 -25.32 -8.56 15.39
N ALA A 213 -24.26 -9.29 15.04
CA ALA A 213 -23.32 -9.82 16.02
C ALA A 213 -22.32 -8.78 16.52
N HIS A 214 -21.91 -7.84 15.66
CA HIS A 214 -20.74 -6.99 15.88
C HIS A 214 -20.86 -6.06 17.09
N GLY A 215 -21.92 -5.23 17.14
CA GLY A 215 -22.11 -4.28 18.23
C GLY A 215 -22.36 -4.94 19.59
N GLN A 216 -23.12 -6.02 19.58
CA GLN A 216 -23.45 -6.78 20.78
C GLN A 216 -22.22 -7.51 21.33
N SER A 217 -21.36 -8.07 20.48
CA SER A 217 -20.08 -8.64 20.88
C SER A 217 -19.17 -7.57 21.51
N ASP A 218 -19.10 -6.38 20.90
CA ASP A 218 -18.35 -5.25 21.49
C ASP A 218 -18.87 -4.89 22.88
N TYR A 219 -20.18 -4.91 23.10
CA TYR A 219 -20.78 -4.66 24.41
C TYR A 219 -20.45 -5.77 25.42
N ILE A 220 -20.58 -7.04 25.05
CA ILE A 220 -20.26 -8.19 25.93
C ILE A 220 -18.79 -8.12 26.38
N GLU A 221 -17.90 -7.78 25.48
CA GLU A 221 -16.46 -7.65 25.72
C GLU A 221 -16.07 -6.36 26.43
N GLN A 222 -17.02 -5.44 26.67
CA GLN A 222 -16.80 -4.12 27.27
C GLN A 222 -15.80 -3.28 26.45
N ILE A 223 -15.90 -3.33 25.12
CA ILE A 223 -15.11 -2.47 24.23
C ILE A 223 -15.59 -1.03 24.37
N SER A 224 -14.67 -0.11 24.62
CA SER A 224 -15.00 1.32 24.74
C SER A 224 -15.11 1.98 23.38
N HIS A 225 -14.10 1.78 22.54
CA HIS A 225 -13.98 2.36 21.20
C HIS A 225 -13.80 1.23 20.18
N SER A 226 -14.82 1.07 19.37
CA SER A 226 -14.93 0.09 18.29
C SER A 226 -14.35 0.68 17.00
N LEU A 227 -13.07 0.41 16.70
CA LEU A 227 -12.37 1.00 15.57
C LEU A 227 -12.51 0.13 14.32
N CYS A 228 -12.95 0.72 13.20
CA CYS A 228 -13.12 0.03 11.92
C CYS A 228 -12.81 0.95 10.73
N THR A 229 -12.82 0.41 9.52
CA THR A 229 -12.54 1.19 8.31
C THR A 229 -13.77 1.96 7.83
N LEU A 230 -13.58 2.99 6.99
CA LEU A 230 -14.65 3.89 6.50
C LEU A 230 -15.77 3.17 5.75
N GLU A 231 -15.55 1.97 5.26
CA GLU A 231 -16.59 1.16 4.63
C GLU A 231 -17.72 0.79 5.59
N PHE A 232 -17.44 0.74 6.91
CA PHE A 232 -18.42 0.49 7.97
C PHE A 232 -19.12 1.75 8.48
N LYS A 233 -18.83 2.92 7.94
CA LYS A 233 -19.50 4.15 8.37
C LYS A 233 -21.03 4.11 8.20
N PRO A 234 -21.61 3.58 7.11
CA PRO A 234 -23.05 3.42 6.99
C PRO A 234 -23.65 2.42 8.00
N HIS A 235 -22.85 1.48 8.51
CA HIS A 235 -23.28 0.47 9.49
C HIS A 235 -23.44 1.04 10.89
N ARG A 236 -22.85 2.20 11.21
CA ARG A 236 -22.89 2.80 12.54
C ARG A 236 -24.30 3.07 13.03
N ASP A 237 -25.19 3.59 12.16
CA ASP A 237 -26.56 3.87 12.54
C ASP A 237 -27.30 2.61 12.98
N LEU A 238 -27.05 1.47 12.31
CA LEU A 238 -27.61 0.19 12.67
C LEU A 238 -26.98 -0.38 13.94
N TYR A 239 -25.67 -0.24 14.10
CA TYR A 239 -24.93 -0.59 15.32
C TYR A 239 -25.50 0.11 16.53
N ASP A 240 -25.70 1.44 16.43
CA ASP A 240 -26.29 2.25 17.51
C ASP A 240 -27.73 1.88 17.78
N ALA A 241 -28.57 1.63 16.74
CA ALA A 241 -29.97 1.26 16.89
C ALA A 241 -30.18 -0.05 17.67
N PHE A 242 -29.34 -1.06 17.45
CA PHE A 242 -29.41 -2.30 18.22
C PHE A 242 -29.00 -2.11 19.68
N LEU A 243 -27.96 -1.34 19.94
CA LEU A 243 -27.53 -1.05 21.31
C LEU A 243 -28.56 -0.21 22.06
N ASP A 244 -29.23 0.74 21.39
CA ASP A 244 -30.29 1.54 21.99
C ASP A 244 -31.49 0.71 22.47
N LEU A 245 -31.83 -0.35 21.74
CA LEU A 245 -32.95 -1.23 22.08
C LEU A 245 -32.60 -2.29 23.13
N LEU A 246 -31.36 -2.73 23.19
CA LEU A 246 -30.97 -3.88 23.99
C LEU A 246 -30.25 -3.52 25.29
N ILE A 247 -29.55 -2.38 25.31
CA ILE A 247 -28.61 -2.06 26.35
C ILE A 247 -29.10 -0.88 27.18
N ASN A 248 -29.48 -1.16 28.41
CA ASN A 248 -29.97 -0.13 29.34
C ASN A 248 -28.94 0.23 30.43
N ASN A 249 -27.82 -0.46 30.51
CA ASN A 249 -26.77 -0.25 31.53
C ASN A 249 -25.38 -0.61 31.01
N GLY A 250 -24.36 -0.28 31.78
CA GLY A 250 -22.97 -0.61 31.48
C GLY A 250 -22.30 0.34 30.47
N LEU A 251 -21.12 -0.06 30.00
CA LEU A 251 -20.35 0.70 29.02
C LEU A 251 -20.95 0.51 27.62
N ARG A 252 -21.41 1.58 27.02
CA ARG A 252 -21.85 1.58 25.64
C ARG A 252 -20.65 1.72 24.71
N PRO A 253 -20.35 0.73 23.85
CA PRO A 253 -19.27 0.86 22.89
C PRO A 253 -19.57 1.94 21.83
N LYS A 254 -18.53 2.61 21.34
CA LYS A 254 -18.63 3.70 20.35
C LYS A 254 -17.88 3.29 19.07
N GLN A 255 -18.59 3.05 17.97
CA GLN A 255 -17.97 2.80 16.67
C GLN A 255 -17.34 4.08 16.10
N ARG A 256 -16.09 3.99 15.64
CA ARG A 256 -15.33 5.09 15.00
C ARG A 256 -14.55 4.58 13.81
N GLU A 257 -14.65 5.29 12.70
CA GLU A 257 -14.10 4.83 11.44
C GLU A 257 -12.90 5.68 11.00
N PHE A 258 -11.95 4.99 10.37
CA PHE A 258 -10.74 5.58 9.79
C PHE A 258 -10.53 5.07 8.35
N ALA A 259 -9.75 5.83 7.56
CA ALA A 259 -9.43 5.45 6.19
C ALA A 259 -8.60 4.16 6.15
N ARG A 260 -9.03 3.20 5.35
CA ARG A 260 -8.26 1.98 5.11
C ARG A 260 -6.92 2.29 4.43
N LEU A 261 -6.02 1.33 4.44
CA LEU A 261 -4.76 1.42 3.71
C LEU A 261 -4.98 0.93 2.27
N ASN A 262 -4.90 1.86 1.32
CA ASN A 262 -4.85 1.54 -0.10
C ASN A 262 -3.43 1.81 -0.61
N LEU A 263 -2.81 0.81 -1.21
CA LEU A 263 -1.46 0.88 -1.76
C LEU A 263 -1.53 0.79 -3.29
N ASN A 264 -0.80 1.65 -4.00
CA ASN A 264 -0.72 1.53 -5.45
C ASN A 264 -0.02 0.21 -5.85
N TYR A 265 -0.24 -0.27 -7.07
CA TYR A 265 0.28 -1.54 -7.61
C TYR A 265 -0.09 -2.77 -6.79
N THR A 266 -1.13 -2.70 -5.94
CA THR A 266 -1.48 -3.73 -4.97
C THR A 266 -2.97 -3.99 -4.98
N ILE A 267 -3.36 -5.26 -4.94
CA ILE A 267 -4.73 -5.72 -4.73
C ILE A 267 -4.81 -6.33 -3.33
N THR A 268 -5.83 -5.95 -2.55
CA THR A 268 -6.09 -6.50 -1.21
C THR A 268 -7.39 -7.30 -1.15
N SER A 269 -8.14 -7.40 -2.25
CA SER A 269 -9.35 -8.21 -2.32
C SER A 269 -9.03 -9.70 -2.20
N LYS A 270 -9.50 -10.34 -1.12
CA LYS A 270 -9.30 -11.78 -0.86
C LYS A 270 -9.65 -12.65 -2.06
N ARG A 271 -10.82 -12.45 -2.68
CA ARG A 271 -11.27 -13.22 -3.84
C ARG A 271 -10.30 -13.12 -5.02
N LYS A 272 -9.75 -11.91 -5.26
CA LYS A 272 -8.77 -11.69 -6.33
C LYS A 272 -7.42 -12.32 -6.00
N LEU A 273 -6.97 -12.23 -4.75
CA LEU A 273 -5.73 -12.87 -4.29
C LEU A 273 -5.85 -14.40 -4.37
N GLN A 274 -6.99 -14.96 -3.96
CA GLN A 274 -7.25 -16.39 -4.10
C GLN A 274 -7.19 -16.85 -5.56
N ARG A 275 -7.72 -16.05 -6.49
CA ARG A 275 -7.64 -16.36 -7.92
C ARG A 275 -6.19 -16.41 -8.42
N LEU A 276 -5.29 -15.53 -7.93
CA LEU A 276 -3.86 -15.59 -8.27
C LEU A 276 -3.22 -16.92 -7.85
N VAL A 277 -3.58 -17.42 -6.67
CA VAL A 277 -3.07 -18.70 -6.14
C VAL A 277 -3.65 -19.87 -6.93
N VAL A 278 -4.97 -19.91 -7.12
CA VAL A 278 -5.66 -21.01 -7.84
C VAL A 278 -5.21 -21.11 -9.30
N ASP A 279 -5.04 -19.97 -9.97
CA ASP A 279 -4.60 -19.90 -11.37
C ASP A 279 -3.07 -20.04 -11.52
N GLY A 280 -2.33 -20.35 -10.45
CA GLY A 280 -0.87 -20.61 -10.46
C GLY A 280 -0.03 -19.40 -10.88
N LYS A 281 -0.51 -18.17 -10.67
CA LYS A 281 0.24 -16.94 -10.98
C LYS A 281 1.26 -16.60 -9.90
N VAL A 282 1.04 -17.10 -8.71
CA VAL A 282 1.93 -17.06 -7.54
C VAL A 282 2.03 -18.44 -6.90
N ASN A 283 3.10 -18.69 -6.14
CA ASN A 283 3.40 -20.00 -5.54
C ASN A 283 2.68 -20.27 -4.20
N GLY A 284 1.62 -19.54 -3.90
CA GLY A 284 0.85 -19.68 -2.66
C GLY A 284 0.59 -18.32 -1.99
N TRP A 285 -0.01 -18.39 -0.81
CA TRP A 285 -0.35 -17.21 -0.04
C TRP A 285 0.85 -16.52 0.58
N ASP A 286 1.96 -17.21 0.76
CA ASP A 286 3.25 -16.72 1.24
C ASP A 286 4.23 -16.34 0.12
N ASP A 287 3.79 -16.32 -1.14
CA ASP A 287 4.63 -15.85 -2.25
C ASP A 287 5.12 -14.42 -1.98
N PRO A 288 6.44 -14.15 -2.09
CA PRO A 288 7.01 -12.82 -1.81
C PRO A 288 6.44 -11.65 -2.65
N ARG A 289 5.66 -11.92 -3.69
CA ARG A 289 4.95 -10.93 -4.50
C ARG A 289 3.55 -10.60 -3.98
N MET A 290 3.04 -11.42 -3.05
CA MET A 290 1.72 -11.24 -2.44
C MET A 290 1.76 -10.17 -1.36
N PRO A 291 0.69 -9.36 -1.20
CA PRO A 291 0.60 -8.36 -0.14
C PRO A 291 0.19 -8.93 1.22
N THR A 292 0.11 -10.25 1.35
CA THR A 292 -0.13 -10.94 2.63
C THR A 292 1.01 -10.69 3.61
N ILE A 293 0.74 -10.73 4.90
CA ILE A 293 1.80 -10.57 5.92
C ILE A 293 2.82 -11.70 5.79
N SER A 294 2.38 -12.93 5.56
CA SER A 294 3.26 -14.08 5.30
C SER A 294 4.13 -13.88 4.06
N GLY A 295 3.58 -13.36 2.95
CA GLY A 295 4.34 -13.03 1.74
C GLY A 295 5.35 -11.92 1.96
N LEU A 296 4.96 -10.84 2.66
CA LEU A 296 5.87 -9.75 3.01
C LEU A 296 7.01 -10.22 3.93
N ARG A 297 6.69 -11.04 4.95
CA ARG A 297 7.67 -11.67 5.85
C ARG A 297 8.66 -12.52 5.06
N ARG A 298 8.19 -13.40 4.18
CA ARG A 298 9.03 -14.23 3.32
C ARG A 298 9.88 -13.42 2.34
N ARG A 299 9.39 -12.25 1.90
CA ARG A 299 10.18 -11.31 1.11
C ARG A 299 11.26 -10.60 1.92
N GLY A 300 11.26 -10.73 3.25
CA GLY A 300 12.25 -10.13 4.15
C GLY A 300 11.84 -8.76 4.70
N TYR A 301 10.55 -8.43 4.68
CA TYR A 301 10.05 -7.26 5.41
C TYR A 301 10.07 -7.58 6.90
N THR A 302 10.38 -6.58 7.72
CA THR A 302 10.52 -6.75 9.16
C THR A 302 9.29 -6.21 9.90
N PRO A 303 8.98 -6.71 11.10
CA PRO A 303 7.93 -6.14 11.94
C PRO A 303 8.10 -4.64 12.17
N ASN A 304 9.33 -4.19 12.44
CA ASN A 304 9.64 -2.78 12.68
C ASN A 304 9.33 -1.92 11.45
N SER A 305 9.70 -2.39 10.26
CA SER A 305 9.45 -1.66 9.02
C SER A 305 7.96 -1.50 8.73
N LEU A 306 7.14 -2.53 9.00
CA LEU A 306 5.68 -2.47 8.80
C LEU A 306 5.00 -1.56 9.83
N ARG A 307 5.41 -1.62 11.11
CA ARG A 307 4.92 -0.69 12.14
C ARG A 307 5.31 0.75 11.81
N LYS A 308 6.57 0.99 11.42
CA LYS A 308 7.03 2.31 11.00
C LYS A 308 6.27 2.84 9.79
N PHE A 309 5.97 1.97 8.84
CA PHE A 309 5.15 2.33 7.69
C PHE A 309 3.73 2.74 8.11
N ALA A 310 3.07 1.95 8.97
CA ALA A 310 1.74 2.27 9.48
C ALA A 310 1.71 3.60 10.24
N GLU A 311 2.71 3.86 11.09
CA GLU A 311 2.92 5.14 11.79
C GLU A 311 3.09 6.30 10.81
N THR A 312 3.95 6.14 9.79
CA THR A 312 4.25 7.19 8.81
C THR A 312 3.04 7.54 7.94
N VAL A 313 2.24 6.53 7.54
CA VAL A 313 0.98 6.73 6.81
C VAL A 313 -0.04 7.48 7.68
N GLY A 314 -0.02 7.23 8.99
CA GLY A 314 -0.93 7.85 9.95
C GLY A 314 -2.40 7.45 9.78
N ILE A 315 -3.26 8.08 10.59
CA ILE A 315 -4.70 7.80 10.65
C ILE A 315 -5.48 8.99 10.09
N ALA A 316 -6.19 8.77 8.99
CA ALA A 316 -6.93 9.80 8.26
C ALA A 316 -8.45 9.54 8.24
N LYS A 317 -9.23 10.63 8.09
CA LYS A 317 -10.70 10.60 7.92
C LYS A 317 -11.15 10.47 6.45
N ARG A 318 -10.22 10.44 5.50
CA ARG A 318 -10.51 10.37 4.06
C ARG A 318 -9.63 9.32 3.40
N GLU A 319 -10.22 8.56 2.50
CA GLU A 319 -9.48 7.59 1.68
C GLU A 319 -8.39 8.29 0.85
N ASN A 320 -7.24 7.64 0.76
CA ASN A 320 -6.12 8.03 -0.06
C ASN A 320 -5.41 6.77 -0.58
N VAL A 321 -4.63 6.92 -1.62
CA VAL A 321 -3.75 5.86 -2.14
C VAL A 321 -2.32 6.22 -1.77
N ILE A 322 -1.67 5.33 -1.06
CA ILE A 322 -0.28 5.47 -0.61
C ILE A 322 0.64 4.89 -1.70
N ASP A 323 1.74 5.56 -1.96
CA ASP A 323 2.77 5.04 -2.86
C ASP A 323 3.53 3.89 -2.19
N ALA A 324 3.64 2.75 -2.88
CA ALA A 324 4.37 1.59 -2.37
C ALA A 324 5.86 1.88 -2.11
N SER A 325 6.43 2.90 -2.73
CA SER A 325 7.80 3.34 -2.47
C SER A 325 8.02 3.82 -1.03
N LEU A 326 6.96 4.32 -0.35
CA LEU A 326 7.02 4.67 1.07
C LEU A 326 7.20 3.43 1.95
N LEU A 327 6.50 2.34 1.63
CA LEU A 327 6.69 1.06 2.33
C LEU A 327 8.13 0.54 2.12
N GLU A 328 8.61 0.55 0.86
CA GLU A 328 9.99 0.17 0.54
C GLU A 328 11.03 1.06 1.22
N PHE A 329 10.75 2.34 1.40
CA PHE A 329 11.58 3.27 2.16
C PHE A 329 11.69 2.85 3.63
N CYS A 330 10.57 2.57 4.30
CA CYS A 330 10.57 2.11 5.69
C CYS A 330 11.35 0.80 5.87
N VAL A 331 11.25 -0.12 4.91
CA VAL A 331 12.03 -1.37 4.91
C VAL A 331 13.53 -1.11 4.77
N ARG A 332 13.92 -0.22 3.85
CA ARG A 332 15.35 0.15 3.68
C ARG A 332 15.93 0.80 4.94
N GLU A 333 15.18 1.70 5.57
CA GLU A 333 15.58 2.39 6.80
C GLU A 333 15.87 1.41 7.94
N ASP A 334 15.00 0.40 8.12
CA ASP A 334 15.17 -0.62 9.14
C ASP A 334 16.34 -1.56 8.81
N LEU A 335 16.38 -2.10 7.59
CA LEU A 335 17.42 -3.02 7.15
C LEU A 335 18.80 -2.36 7.05
N ASN A 336 18.88 -1.05 6.84
CA ASN A 336 20.16 -0.34 6.86
C ASN A 336 20.83 -0.43 8.24
N LYS A 337 20.04 -0.46 9.29
CA LYS A 337 20.54 -0.55 10.67
C LYS A 337 20.82 -2.01 11.09
N THR A 338 20.00 -2.94 10.62
CA THR A 338 19.97 -4.30 11.19
C THR A 338 20.64 -5.36 10.32
N ALA A 339 20.66 -5.19 8.97
CA ALA A 339 21.15 -6.21 8.07
C ALA A 339 22.66 -6.31 8.02
N THR A 340 23.19 -7.53 8.10
CA THR A 340 24.62 -7.80 7.92
C THR A 340 25.04 -7.51 6.48
N ARG A 341 26.16 -6.79 6.31
CA ARG A 341 26.74 -6.52 4.99
C ARG A 341 27.43 -7.78 4.49
N ALA A 342 27.17 -8.14 3.23
CA ALA A 342 27.81 -9.28 2.57
C ALA A 342 28.14 -8.94 1.12
N MET A 343 29.10 -9.63 0.54
CA MET A 343 29.41 -9.52 -0.88
C MET A 343 28.88 -10.76 -1.64
N ALA A 344 28.11 -10.50 -2.68
CA ALA A 344 27.66 -11.49 -3.64
C ALA A 344 27.72 -10.88 -5.03
N VAL A 345 28.06 -11.68 -6.03
CA VAL A 345 28.17 -11.28 -7.44
C VAL A 345 27.08 -12.02 -8.20
N LEU A 346 26.11 -11.27 -8.70
CA LEU A 346 24.91 -11.83 -9.35
C LEU A 346 25.15 -12.13 -10.82
N ASN A 347 25.94 -11.31 -11.48
CA ASN A 347 26.25 -11.46 -12.91
C ASN A 347 27.78 -11.49 -13.09
N PRO A 348 28.43 -12.63 -12.83
CA PRO A 348 29.87 -12.71 -12.64
C PRO A 348 30.66 -12.62 -13.95
N ILE A 349 31.75 -11.83 -13.93
CA ILE A 349 32.87 -12.00 -14.82
C ILE A 349 34.15 -12.30 -14.01
N LYS A 350 35.04 -13.09 -14.61
CA LYS A 350 36.29 -13.49 -13.97
C LYS A 350 37.35 -12.39 -14.07
N VAL A 351 38.02 -12.09 -12.97
CA VAL A 351 39.19 -11.22 -12.90
C VAL A 351 40.39 -12.06 -12.45
N VAL A 352 41.51 -11.94 -13.16
CA VAL A 352 42.80 -12.57 -12.79
C VAL A 352 43.82 -11.48 -12.49
N ILE A 353 44.38 -11.50 -11.30
CA ILE A 353 45.41 -10.54 -10.86
C ILE A 353 46.78 -11.13 -11.18
N SER A 354 47.42 -10.66 -12.27
CA SER A 354 48.61 -11.26 -12.87
C SER A 354 49.85 -11.14 -11.98
N ASN A 355 49.98 -10.10 -11.18
CA ASN A 355 51.11 -9.88 -10.30
C ASN A 355 50.85 -10.30 -8.84
N TYR A 356 49.73 -11.03 -8.56
CA TYR A 356 49.50 -11.64 -7.26
C TYR A 356 50.14 -13.03 -7.24
N PRO A 357 50.90 -13.38 -6.15
CA PRO A 357 51.62 -14.66 -6.11
C PRO A 357 50.67 -15.87 -6.31
N GLU A 358 51.07 -16.79 -7.17
CA GLU A 358 50.30 -18.00 -7.45
C GLU A 358 50.12 -18.85 -6.18
N GLY A 359 48.90 -19.35 -5.95
CA GLY A 359 48.55 -20.18 -4.80
C GLY A 359 48.49 -19.44 -3.47
N GLN A 360 48.83 -18.15 -3.41
CA GLN A 360 48.69 -17.36 -2.20
C GLN A 360 47.23 -17.04 -1.92
N LYS A 361 46.83 -17.18 -0.65
CA LYS A 361 45.53 -16.73 -0.13
C LYS A 361 45.74 -15.85 1.07
N GLU A 362 44.96 -14.77 1.17
CA GLU A 362 44.95 -13.87 2.31
C GLU A 362 43.55 -13.85 2.91
N ASN A 363 43.47 -13.60 4.22
CA ASN A 363 42.25 -13.37 4.94
C ASN A 363 42.17 -11.87 5.29
N LEU A 364 41.30 -11.15 4.59
CA LEU A 364 41.07 -9.74 4.80
C LEU A 364 39.93 -9.52 5.79
N THR A 365 39.96 -8.41 6.52
CA THR A 365 38.91 -8.06 7.51
C THR A 365 37.96 -7.01 6.93
N THR A 366 36.67 -7.17 7.18
CA THR A 366 35.65 -6.19 6.82
C THR A 366 34.55 -6.11 7.88
N ASP A 367 33.91 -4.93 8.00
CA ASP A 367 32.83 -4.72 8.96
C ASP A 367 31.56 -5.47 8.57
N ASN A 368 30.88 -6.05 9.56
CA ASN A 368 29.59 -6.68 9.39
C ASN A 368 28.48 -5.65 9.15
N ASN A 369 28.54 -4.53 9.86
CA ASN A 369 27.64 -3.40 9.62
C ASN A 369 28.32 -2.09 10.07
N PRO A 370 28.65 -1.16 9.16
CA PRO A 370 29.29 0.10 9.53
C PRO A 370 28.38 1.08 10.30
N GLU A 371 27.05 0.85 10.30
CA GLU A 371 26.09 1.65 11.08
C GLU A 371 25.93 1.15 12.53
N ASP A 372 26.46 -0.05 12.84
CA ASP A 372 26.42 -0.66 14.17
C ASP A 372 27.83 -1.11 14.58
N SER A 373 28.45 -0.36 15.47
CA SER A 373 29.76 -0.68 16.01
C SER A 373 29.83 -2.02 16.77
N ASN A 374 28.70 -2.54 17.24
CA ASN A 374 28.62 -3.81 17.94
C ASN A 374 28.47 -5.03 17.00
N ALA A 375 28.20 -4.80 15.73
CA ALA A 375 28.07 -5.87 14.74
C ALA A 375 29.38 -6.61 14.49
N GLY A 376 30.55 -6.04 14.89
CA GLY A 376 31.87 -6.63 14.73
C GLY A 376 32.31 -6.71 13.27
N THR A 377 33.33 -7.56 13.06
CA THR A 377 33.98 -7.75 11.75
C THR A 377 33.95 -9.22 11.36
N ARG A 378 34.21 -9.48 10.07
CA ARG A 378 34.37 -10.82 9.52
C ARG A 378 35.55 -10.92 8.60
N THR A 379 35.98 -12.14 8.34
CA THR A 379 37.07 -12.47 7.42
C THR A 379 36.53 -12.78 6.03
N ILE A 380 37.17 -12.20 5.00
CA ILE A 380 36.89 -12.49 3.60
C ILE A 380 38.15 -13.01 2.92
N PRO A 381 38.12 -14.18 2.24
CA PRO A 381 39.28 -14.72 1.54
C PRO A 381 39.61 -13.91 0.28
N PHE A 382 40.88 -13.64 0.02
CA PHE A 382 41.37 -12.98 -1.17
C PHE A 382 42.39 -13.87 -1.88
N SER A 383 42.31 -13.97 -3.20
CA SER A 383 43.18 -14.76 -4.06
C SER A 383 43.47 -14.05 -5.38
N ASN A 384 44.32 -14.63 -6.22
CA ASN A 384 44.64 -14.08 -7.54
C ASN A 384 43.45 -14.10 -8.54
N THR A 385 42.44 -14.89 -8.25
CA THR A 385 41.26 -15.04 -9.13
C THR A 385 39.99 -14.65 -8.39
N LEU A 386 39.24 -13.69 -8.95
CA LEU A 386 38.05 -13.11 -8.36
C LEU A 386 36.86 -13.13 -9.34
N TYR A 387 35.66 -13.01 -8.81
CA TYR A 387 34.47 -12.61 -9.57
C TYR A 387 34.07 -11.18 -9.21
N ILE A 388 33.68 -10.39 -10.21
CA ILE A 388 33.06 -9.07 -10.08
C ILE A 388 31.79 -9.01 -10.91
N GLU A 389 30.93 -8.02 -10.71
CA GLU A 389 29.77 -7.80 -11.56
C GLU A 389 30.20 -7.44 -12.98
N LYS A 390 29.56 -8.06 -13.99
CA LYS A 390 29.76 -7.75 -15.40
C LYS A 390 29.54 -6.27 -15.70
N GLU A 391 28.58 -5.64 -15.03
CA GLU A 391 28.24 -4.22 -15.14
C GLU A 391 29.35 -3.31 -14.58
N ASP A 392 30.25 -3.84 -13.77
CA ASP A 392 31.38 -3.09 -13.22
C ASP A 392 32.59 -3.00 -14.17
N PHE A 393 32.55 -3.69 -15.30
CA PHE A 393 33.58 -3.63 -16.31
C PHE A 393 33.02 -3.21 -17.68
N ARG A 394 33.78 -2.39 -18.40
CA ARG A 394 33.58 -2.09 -19.84
C ARG A 394 34.91 -1.99 -20.57
N GLU A 395 35.00 -2.65 -21.73
CA GLU A 395 36.16 -2.56 -22.61
C GLU A 395 36.32 -1.14 -23.16
N GLU A 396 35.25 -0.61 -23.77
CA GLU A 396 35.15 0.77 -24.20
C GLU A 396 34.21 1.54 -23.28
N ALA A 397 34.65 2.64 -22.73
CA ALA A 397 33.86 3.41 -21.78
C ALA A 397 33.91 4.90 -22.06
N SER A 398 32.73 5.53 -22.08
CA SER A 398 32.59 6.99 -22.14
C SER A 398 33.17 7.66 -20.87
N GLY A 399 33.43 8.96 -20.93
CA GLY A 399 33.96 9.74 -19.81
C GLY A 399 33.10 9.72 -18.54
N THR A 400 31.83 9.32 -18.64
CA THR A 400 30.90 9.20 -17.52
C THR A 400 30.91 7.84 -16.84
N PHE A 401 31.65 6.85 -17.36
CA PHE A 401 31.78 5.55 -16.74
C PHE A 401 32.94 5.54 -15.74
N PHE A 402 32.65 5.47 -14.45
CA PHE A 402 33.63 5.59 -13.37
C PHE A 402 34.08 4.23 -12.77
N ARG A 403 33.66 3.10 -13.37
CA ARG A 403 34.05 1.75 -12.91
C ARG A 403 35.25 1.24 -13.69
N LEU A 404 35.54 -0.06 -13.60
CA LEU A 404 36.71 -0.69 -14.20
C LEU A 404 36.65 -0.67 -15.75
N LYS A 405 37.73 -0.26 -16.36
CA LYS A 405 37.94 -0.27 -17.82
C LYS A 405 39.40 -0.51 -18.13
N ILE A 406 39.74 -0.87 -19.36
CA ILE A 406 41.15 -1.06 -19.76
C ILE A 406 41.96 0.22 -19.46
N GLY A 407 43.10 0.02 -18.78
CA GLY A 407 43.98 1.11 -18.26
C GLY A 407 43.43 1.87 -17.06
N GLY A 408 42.21 1.58 -16.62
CA GLY A 408 41.55 2.24 -15.47
C GLY A 408 41.73 1.49 -14.17
N GLU A 409 41.63 2.24 -13.06
CA GLU A 409 41.79 1.70 -11.70
C GLU A 409 40.49 1.81 -10.92
N VAL A 410 40.24 0.79 -10.08
CA VAL A 410 39.19 0.79 -9.06
C VAL A 410 39.68 0.15 -7.77
N ARG A 411 39.03 0.48 -6.65
CA ARG A 411 39.28 -0.19 -5.38
C ARG A 411 38.34 -1.39 -5.25
N LEU A 412 38.87 -2.53 -4.91
CA LEU A 412 38.10 -3.66 -4.40
C LEU A 412 37.70 -3.37 -2.94
N LYS A 413 36.42 -3.55 -2.62
CA LYS A 413 35.90 -3.25 -1.27
C LYS A 413 36.70 -4.01 -0.19
N SER A 414 37.18 -3.28 0.82
CA SER A 414 38.01 -3.80 1.91
C SER A 414 39.31 -4.54 1.49
N ALA A 415 39.75 -4.32 0.25
CA ALA A 415 40.96 -4.93 -0.32
C ALA A 415 41.80 -3.88 -1.03
N TYR A 416 42.39 -4.25 -2.15
CA TYR A 416 43.40 -3.49 -2.88
C TYR A 416 42.82 -2.64 -4.02
N ILE A 417 43.65 -1.76 -4.57
CA ILE A 417 43.37 -1.09 -5.84
C ILE A 417 43.87 -2.02 -6.96
N ILE A 418 43.04 -2.24 -7.96
CA ILE A 418 43.37 -3.01 -9.16
C ILE A 418 43.27 -2.13 -10.40
N LYS A 419 44.10 -2.46 -11.43
CA LYS A 419 44.10 -1.84 -12.74
C LYS A 419 43.89 -2.89 -13.81
N ALA A 420 42.92 -2.70 -14.73
CA ALA A 420 42.70 -3.62 -15.84
C ALA A 420 43.72 -3.38 -16.96
N GLU A 421 44.45 -4.41 -17.36
CA GLU A 421 45.47 -4.33 -18.39
C GLU A 421 45.02 -4.91 -19.74
N SER A 422 44.31 -6.05 -19.70
CA SER A 422 43.81 -6.73 -20.90
C SER A 422 42.57 -7.58 -20.59
N LEU A 423 41.99 -8.17 -21.63
CA LEU A 423 40.82 -9.04 -21.49
C LEU A 423 40.89 -10.21 -22.46
N GLU A 424 40.19 -11.29 -22.12
CA GLU A 424 39.91 -12.45 -22.99
C GLU A 424 38.42 -12.51 -23.31
N LYS A 425 38.11 -12.88 -24.56
CA LYS A 425 36.75 -13.10 -25.01
C LYS A 425 36.51 -14.58 -25.34
N ASP A 426 35.28 -14.99 -25.18
CA ASP A 426 34.85 -16.31 -25.68
C ASP A 426 34.62 -16.28 -27.22
N ALA A 427 34.31 -17.45 -27.80
CA ALA A 427 34.05 -17.56 -29.22
C ALA A 427 32.84 -16.76 -29.73
N ALA A 428 31.94 -16.34 -28.83
CA ALA A 428 30.79 -15.52 -29.12
C ALA A 428 31.07 -13.99 -28.94
N GLY A 429 32.30 -13.61 -28.56
CA GLY A 429 32.71 -12.23 -28.34
C GLY A 429 32.38 -11.68 -26.95
N ASN A 430 31.83 -12.47 -26.04
CA ASN A 430 31.59 -12.05 -24.68
C ASN A 430 32.88 -12.02 -23.85
N ILE A 431 32.98 -11.09 -22.93
CA ILE A 431 34.12 -10.99 -22.01
C ILE A 431 34.11 -12.19 -21.09
N LYS A 432 35.18 -13.00 -21.15
CA LYS A 432 35.38 -14.20 -20.34
C LYS A 432 36.22 -13.89 -19.09
N THR A 433 37.36 -13.21 -19.29
CA THR A 433 38.32 -12.91 -18.25
C THR A 433 38.86 -11.47 -18.42
N VAL A 434 39.05 -10.76 -17.32
CA VAL A 434 39.77 -9.48 -17.29
C VAL A 434 41.07 -9.68 -16.53
N HIS A 435 42.19 -9.38 -17.17
CA HIS A 435 43.50 -9.43 -16.54
C HIS A 435 43.84 -8.09 -15.91
N CYS A 436 44.15 -8.13 -14.63
CA CYS A 436 44.43 -6.94 -13.81
C CYS A 436 45.80 -7.08 -13.14
N THR A 437 46.39 -5.93 -12.77
CA THR A 437 47.44 -5.82 -11.75
C THR A 437 46.89 -5.20 -10.48
N TYR A 438 47.48 -5.49 -9.32
CA TYR A 438 47.12 -4.85 -8.05
C TYR A 438 48.29 -4.08 -7.48
N ASP A 439 47.98 -3.08 -6.67
CA ASP A 439 48.97 -2.35 -5.91
C ASP A 439 49.07 -2.95 -4.48
N PRO A 440 50.15 -3.68 -4.13
CA PRO A 440 50.26 -4.39 -2.85
C PRO A 440 50.25 -3.44 -1.63
N LYS A 441 50.64 -2.17 -1.82
CA LYS A 441 50.63 -1.17 -0.75
C LYS A 441 49.28 -0.50 -0.54
N SER A 442 48.28 -0.77 -1.40
CA SER A 442 46.99 -0.09 -1.41
C SER A 442 45.92 -0.76 -0.55
N LEU A 443 46.27 -1.73 0.31
CA LEU A 443 45.32 -2.44 1.18
C LEU A 443 44.49 -1.45 2.02
N SER A 444 43.19 -1.57 1.91
CA SER A 444 42.23 -0.72 2.66
C SER A 444 42.46 -0.84 4.17
N GLY A 445 42.60 0.29 4.86
CA GLY A 445 42.80 0.33 6.32
C GLY A 445 44.24 0.13 6.77
N SER A 446 45.24 -0.09 5.87
CA SER A 446 46.66 -0.26 6.23
C SER A 446 47.34 1.03 6.73
N GLY A 447 46.75 2.20 6.45
CA GLY A 447 47.31 3.49 6.79
C GLY A 447 48.44 3.98 5.84
N SER A 448 48.80 3.19 4.82
CA SER A 448 49.78 3.59 3.80
C SER A 448 49.30 4.76 2.94
N PRO A 449 50.18 5.57 2.35
CA PRO A 449 49.77 6.61 1.40
C PRO A 449 49.00 6.06 0.22
N GLU A 450 49.35 4.88 -0.28
CA GLU A 450 48.67 4.18 -1.39
C GLU A 450 47.27 3.72 -1.00
N SER A 451 47.10 3.30 0.27
CA SER A 451 45.78 2.92 0.78
C SER A 451 44.79 4.10 0.83
N GLN A 452 45.32 5.32 1.01
CA GLN A 452 44.54 6.56 1.08
C GLN A 452 44.34 7.19 -0.32
N ARG A 453 44.97 6.66 -1.35
CA ARG A 453 44.86 7.16 -2.72
C ARG A 453 43.43 7.06 -3.22
N LYS A 454 42.89 8.18 -3.67
CA LYS A 454 41.53 8.27 -4.20
C LYS A 454 41.46 7.65 -5.59
N VAL A 455 40.55 6.69 -5.76
CA VAL A 455 40.13 6.13 -7.06
C VAL A 455 38.68 6.48 -7.33
N LYS A 456 38.26 6.41 -8.59
CA LYS A 456 36.92 6.88 -9.00
C LYS A 456 35.79 6.00 -8.50
N ALA A 457 36.03 4.72 -8.21
CA ALA A 457 35.02 3.79 -7.73
C ALA A 457 35.58 2.72 -6.80
N THR A 458 34.70 2.21 -5.93
CA THR A 458 34.89 0.97 -5.17
C THR A 458 33.87 -0.04 -5.65
N ILE A 459 34.31 -1.24 -6.00
CA ILE A 459 33.46 -2.35 -6.45
C ILE A 459 33.51 -3.51 -5.45
N HIS A 460 32.45 -4.30 -5.37
CA HIS A 460 32.42 -5.53 -4.58
C HIS A 460 32.91 -6.71 -5.44
N TRP A 461 33.30 -7.77 -4.77
CA TRP A 461 33.96 -8.90 -5.37
C TRP A 461 33.84 -10.14 -4.48
N VAL A 462 34.13 -11.34 -5.02
CA VAL A 462 34.32 -12.56 -4.24
C VAL A 462 35.53 -13.34 -4.78
N SER A 463 36.26 -14.07 -3.90
CA SER A 463 37.33 -14.96 -4.30
C SER A 463 36.75 -16.16 -5.06
N ALA A 464 37.20 -16.39 -6.29
CA ALA A 464 36.63 -17.43 -7.14
C ALA A 464 36.85 -18.85 -6.58
N GLY A 465 37.95 -19.09 -5.87
CA GLY A 465 38.25 -20.39 -5.28
C GLY A 465 37.52 -20.70 -3.99
N ASP A 466 36.97 -19.67 -3.32
CA ASP A 466 36.32 -19.80 -2.01
C ASP A 466 34.83 -19.44 -2.09
N ALA A 467 34.40 -18.82 -3.18
CA ALA A 467 32.99 -18.41 -3.39
C ALA A 467 32.04 -19.62 -3.34
N LYS A 468 30.88 -19.35 -2.75
CA LYS A 468 29.77 -20.32 -2.70
C LYS A 468 28.72 -19.96 -3.72
N GLU A 469 28.23 -20.96 -4.40
CA GLU A 469 27.07 -20.81 -5.28
C GLU A 469 25.81 -20.64 -4.46
N ILE A 470 25.02 -19.65 -4.83
CA ILE A 470 23.71 -19.36 -4.22
C ILE A 470 22.66 -19.13 -5.30
N SER A 471 21.40 -19.36 -4.98
CA SER A 471 20.27 -18.98 -5.81
C SER A 471 19.70 -17.64 -5.36
N VAL A 472 19.50 -16.72 -6.28
CA VAL A 472 18.95 -15.40 -5.99
C VAL A 472 17.64 -15.20 -6.75
N ARG A 473 16.57 -14.90 -6.00
CA ARG A 473 15.26 -14.54 -6.52
C ARG A 473 15.10 -13.03 -6.46
N GLN A 474 14.98 -12.41 -7.61
CA GLN A 474 14.71 -10.98 -7.73
C GLN A 474 13.23 -10.77 -8.02
N TYR A 475 12.56 -10.06 -7.13
CA TYR A 475 11.14 -9.74 -7.25
C TYR A 475 10.94 -8.31 -7.71
N ASP A 476 10.05 -8.12 -8.67
CA ASP A 476 9.48 -6.84 -9.05
C ASP A 476 8.00 -6.79 -8.61
N ARG A 477 7.32 -5.70 -8.90
CA ARG A 477 5.89 -5.53 -8.61
C ARG A 477 5.07 -6.54 -9.39
N LEU A 478 4.08 -7.15 -8.72
CA LEU A 478 3.22 -8.16 -9.34
C LEU A 478 2.32 -7.56 -10.44
N PHE A 479 1.99 -6.26 -10.35
CA PHE A 479 1.16 -5.57 -11.31
C PHE A 479 1.90 -4.42 -11.99
N LYS A 480 1.56 -4.16 -13.26
CA LYS A 480 2.18 -3.12 -14.11
C LYS A 480 1.57 -1.73 -13.88
N THR A 481 0.34 -1.66 -13.39
CA THR A 481 -0.42 -0.41 -13.26
C THR A 481 -0.62 0.01 -11.82
N PRO A 482 -0.70 1.32 -11.52
CA PRO A 482 -0.90 1.80 -10.15
C PRO A 482 -2.22 1.36 -9.52
N SER A 483 -3.26 1.15 -10.31
CA SER A 483 -4.58 0.70 -9.85
C SER A 483 -5.01 -0.53 -10.66
N PRO A 484 -4.53 -1.74 -10.30
CA PRO A 484 -4.72 -2.94 -11.12
C PRO A 484 -6.17 -3.38 -11.25
N ASP A 485 -7.02 -3.00 -10.30
CA ASP A 485 -8.44 -3.35 -10.23
C ASP A 485 -9.36 -2.12 -10.20
N GLY A 486 -8.85 -0.97 -10.61
CA GLY A 486 -9.59 0.29 -10.62
C GLY A 486 -10.67 0.38 -11.71
N ASP A 487 -10.50 -0.31 -12.80
CA ASP A 487 -11.49 -0.44 -13.86
C ASP A 487 -12.21 -1.80 -13.74
N LYS A 488 -13.53 -1.76 -13.53
CA LYS A 488 -14.36 -2.96 -13.35
C LYS A 488 -14.57 -3.76 -14.64
N GLU A 489 -14.44 -3.11 -15.78
CA GLU A 489 -14.57 -3.72 -17.11
C GLU A 489 -13.31 -4.45 -17.56
N VAL A 490 -12.17 -4.19 -16.89
CA VAL A 490 -10.89 -4.81 -17.20
C VAL A 490 -10.57 -5.90 -16.19
N ASP A 491 -10.33 -7.13 -16.66
CA ASP A 491 -9.84 -8.21 -15.78
C ASP A 491 -8.44 -7.84 -15.25
N PHE A 492 -8.31 -7.74 -13.92
CA PHE A 492 -7.05 -7.43 -13.24
C PHE A 492 -5.91 -8.39 -13.60
N MET A 493 -6.22 -9.61 -14.04
CA MET A 493 -5.23 -10.61 -14.49
C MET A 493 -4.44 -10.13 -15.71
N THR A 494 -5.01 -9.25 -16.54
CA THR A 494 -4.31 -8.66 -17.70
C THR A 494 -3.25 -7.64 -17.29
N GLN A 495 -3.32 -7.15 -16.05
CA GLN A 495 -2.39 -6.17 -15.48
C GLN A 495 -1.16 -6.82 -14.81
N LEU A 496 -1.05 -8.16 -14.84
CA LEU A 496 0.07 -8.88 -14.24
C LEU A 496 1.39 -8.55 -14.95
N ASN A 497 2.43 -8.38 -14.15
CA ASN A 497 3.80 -8.29 -14.61
C ASN A 497 4.37 -9.71 -14.76
N GLN A 498 4.54 -10.18 -16.00
CA GLN A 498 5.07 -11.51 -16.29
C GLN A 498 6.52 -11.67 -15.80
N ASP A 499 7.28 -10.57 -15.76
CA ASP A 499 8.68 -10.55 -15.34
C ASP A 499 8.83 -10.18 -13.85
N SER A 500 7.77 -10.41 -13.05
CA SER A 500 7.76 -10.09 -11.61
C SER A 500 8.67 -10.96 -10.76
N LEU A 501 9.22 -12.04 -11.30
CA LEU A 501 10.19 -12.93 -10.67
C LEU A 501 11.27 -13.34 -11.69
N THR A 502 12.53 -13.08 -11.32
CA THR A 502 13.70 -13.60 -12.01
C THR A 502 14.52 -14.42 -11.04
N VAL A 503 14.93 -15.62 -11.44
CA VAL A 503 15.78 -16.52 -10.66
C VAL A 503 17.12 -16.67 -11.36
N GLN A 504 18.21 -16.53 -10.63
CA GLN A 504 19.56 -16.64 -11.18
C GLN A 504 20.53 -17.23 -10.16
N THR A 505 21.56 -17.90 -10.66
CA THR A 505 22.71 -18.32 -9.87
C THR A 505 23.65 -17.15 -9.65
N ALA A 506 24.22 -17.06 -8.45
CA ALA A 506 25.18 -16.04 -8.06
C ALA A 506 26.32 -16.66 -7.25
N PHE A 507 27.44 -15.93 -7.14
CA PHE A 507 28.57 -16.34 -6.30
C PHE A 507 28.70 -15.40 -5.10
N ALA A 508 28.82 -15.99 -3.92
CA ALA A 508 28.81 -15.26 -2.65
C ALA A 508 30.04 -15.57 -1.79
N GLU A 509 30.37 -14.66 -0.89
CA GLU A 509 31.39 -14.93 0.14
C GLU A 509 30.96 -16.10 1.04
N PRO A 510 31.93 -16.87 1.63
CA PRO A 510 31.63 -18.12 2.31
C PRO A 510 30.59 -18.04 3.43
N MET A 511 30.52 -16.92 4.17
CA MET A 511 29.56 -16.76 5.28
C MET A 511 28.10 -16.93 4.85
N LEU A 512 27.77 -16.63 3.59
CA LEU A 512 26.40 -16.75 3.10
C LEU A 512 25.95 -18.20 2.91
N ALA A 513 26.87 -19.16 2.92
CA ALA A 513 26.54 -20.60 2.95
C ALA A 513 25.99 -21.05 4.31
N GLU A 514 26.32 -20.31 5.39
CA GLU A 514 25.90 -20.63 6.76
C GLU A 514 24.62 -19.88 7.15
N ALA A 515 24.05 -19.06 6.26
CA ALA A 515 22.84 -18.30 6.49
C ALA A 515 21.64 -19.19 6.74
N LYS A 516 20.81 -18.82 7.70
CA LYS A 516 19.56 -19.52 8.05
C LYS A 516 18.35 -18.78 7.48
N ALA A 517 17.29 -19.50 7.24
CA ALA A 517 16.03 -18.92 6.81
C ALA A 517 15.61 -17.76 7.72
N GLY A 518 15.35 -16.60 7.15
CA GLY A 518 15.01 -15.37 7.85
C GLY A 518 16.19 -14.44 8.15
N ASP A 519 17.45 -14.84 7.93
CA ASP A 519 18.60 -13.97 8.09
C ASP A 519 18.63 -12.89 7.00
N HIS A 520 18.82 -11.64 7.42
CA HIS A 520 18.82 -10.48 6.53
C HIS A 520 20.23 -10.01 6.21
N PHE A 521 20.47 -9.78 4.91
CA PHE A 521 21.76 -9.29 4.41
C PHE A 521 21.57 -8.09 3.49
N GLN A 522 22.54 -7.17 3.54
CA GLN A 522 22.74 -6.23 2.44
C GLN A 522 23.82 -6.80 1.52
N PHE A 523 23.44 -7.28 0.33
CA PHE A 523 24.42 -7.53 -0.71
C PHE A 523 24.93 -6.18 -1.19
N GLN A 524 26.20 -5.92 -0.90
CA GLN A 524 26.81 -4.61 -1.07
C GLN A 524 26.63 -4.09 -2.49
N ARG A 525 26.14 -2.85 -2.62
CA ARG A 525 25.82 -2.16 -3.86
C ARG A 525 24.62 -2.70 -4.63
N LEU A 526 23.99 -3.80 -4.22
CA LEU A 526 22.90 -4.48 -4.95
C LEU A 526 21.54 -4.27 -4.30
N GLY A 527 21.42 -4.45 -2.99
CA GLY A 527 20.15 -4.35 -2.28
C GLY A 527 20.15 -5.12 -0.97
N TYR A 528 18.95 -5.25 -0.40
CA TYR A 528 18.71 -6.07 0.78
C TYR A 528 18.07 -7.39 0.37
N PHE A 529 18.48 -8.45 1.04
CA PHE A 529 18.08 -9.83 0.77
C PHE A 529 17.81 -10.57 2.06
N VAL A 530 16.95 -11.56 2.01
CA VAL A 530 16.66 -12.49 3.10
C VAL A 530 16.94 -13.91 2.64
N CYS A 531 17.51 -14.75 3.49
CA CYS A 531 17.65 -16.17 3.25
C CYS A 531 16.25 -16.82 3.29
N ASP A 532 15.85 -17.51 2.22
CA ASP A 532 14.52 -18.13 2.07
C ASP A 532 14.46 -19.49 2.74
N GLN A 533 13.28 -19.88 3.20
CA GLN A 533 13.00 -21.21 3.75
C GLN A 533 13.18 -22.36 2.74
N ASP A 534 13.21 -22.07 1.44
CA ASP A 534 13.50 -23.06 0.39
C ASP A 534 15.01 -23.38 0.27
N SER A 535 15.86 -22.79 1.13
CA SER A 535 17.28 -23.13 1.21
C SER A 535 17.46 -24.59 1.64
N THR A 536 18.41 -25.27 1.02
CA THR A 536 18.75 -26.67 1.28
C THR A 536 20.23 -26.82 1.62
N ASP A 537 20.63 -27.97 2.17
CA ASP A 537 22.03 -28.26 2.40
C ASP A 537 22.82 -28.16 1.08
N GLY A 538 23.73 -27.20 1.03
CA GLY A 538 24.61 -26.95 -0.12
C GLY A 538 24.13 -25.86 -1.10
N LEU A 539 22.87 -25.40 -1.03
CA LEU A 539 22.39 -24.30 -1.87
C LEU A 539 21.42 -23.39 -1.11
N ASN A 540 21.93 -22.24 -0.69
CA ASN A 540 21.08 -21.22 -0.09
C ASN A 540 20.36 -20.38 -1.15
N VAL A 541 19.09 -20.07 -0.86
CA VAL A 541 18.20 -19.26 -1.69
C VAL A 541 17.99 -17.90 -1.01
N PHE A 542 18.20 -16.82 -1.76
CA PHE A 542 18.03 -15.47 -1.24
C PHE A 542 16.96 -14.71 -2.01
N ASN A 543 15.98 -14.21 -1.29
CA ASN A 543 14.93 -13.35 -1.82
C ASN A 543 15.35 -11.89 -1.74
N LYS A 544 15.29 -11.16 -2.85
CA LYS A 544 15.51 -9.71 -2.83
C LYS A 544 14.35 -9.02 -2.15
N THR A 545 14.62 -8.35 -1.05
CA THR A 545 13.65 -7.58 -0.27
C THR A 545 13.38 -6.23 -0.94
N VAL A 546 14.38 -5.35 -0.98
CA VAL A 546 14.32 -4.01 -1.62
C VAL A 546 15.67 -3.62 -2.18
N GLY A 547 15.69 -2.71 -3.16
CA GLY A 547 16.91 -2.10 -3.67
C GLY A 547 17.48 -1.04 -2.70
N LEU A 548 18.77 -0.66 -2.88
CA LEU A 548 19.43 0.39 -2.07
C LEU A 548 18.86 1.80 -2.32
N ARG A 549 18.32 2.03 -3.50
CA ARG A 549 17.74 3.33 -3.89
C ARG A 549 16.34 3.10 -4.41
N ASP A 550 15.48 4.08 -4.21
CA ASP A 550 14.21 4.11 -4.89
C ASP A 550 14.43 4.34 -6.40
N THR A 551 14.44 3.24 -7.13
CA THR A 551 14.56 3.25 -8.59
C THR A 551 13.20 3.44 -9.27
N TRP A 552 12.11 3.17 -8.55
CA TRP A 552 10.76 3.17 -9.09
C TRP A 552 10.21 4.57 -9.32
N SER A 553 10.29 5.46 -8.34
CA SER A 553 9.91 6.86 -8.52
C SER A 553 10.72 7.55 -9.60
N LYS A 554 11.99 7.14 -9.79
CA LYS A 554 12.84 7.62 -10.89
C LYS A 554 12.48 7.03 -12.26
N GLN A 555 11.97 5.80 -12.32
CA GLN A 555 11.49 5.19 -13.57
C GLN A 555 10.14 5.79 -13.99
N GLN A 556 9.27 6.11 -13.06
CA GLN A 556 8.01 6.83 -13.33
C GLN A 556 8.24 8.30 -13.69
N ALA A 557 9.29 8.93 -13.15
CA ALA A 557 9.70 10.28 -13.53
C ALA A 557 10.38 10.35 -14.91
N LYS A 558 10.81 9.21 -15.48
CA LYS A 558 11.11 9.13 -16.90
C LYS A 558 9.78 8.92 -17.61
N PRO A 559 9.34 9.86 -18.50
CA PRO A 559 8.17 9.62 -19.31
C PRO A 559 8.42 8.28 -20.02
N GLN A 560 7.62 7.27 -19.76
CA GLN A 560 7.42 6.21 -20.73
C GLN A 560 7.10 6.96 -22.02
N GLN A 561 7.91 6.78 -23.04
CA GLN A 561 7.52 7.09 -24.39
C GLN A 561 6.39 6.10 -24.76
N GLN A 562 5.20 6.37 -24.19
CA GLN A 562 3.99 5.97 -24.87
C GLN A 562 4.04 6.67 -26.23
N PRO A 563 3.69 6.01 -27.35
CA PRO A 563 3.46 6.71 -28.58
C PRO A 563 2.54 7.86 -28.19
N LYS A 564 2.99 9.08 -28.39
CA LYS A 564 2.21 10.30 -28.16
C LYS A 564 0.88 10.10 -28.87
N GLN A 565 -0.16 9.70 -28.16
CA GLN A 565 -1.46 10.26 -28.44
C GLN A 565 -1.26 11.75 -28.18
N THR A 566 -1.12 12.49 -29.23
CA THR A 566 -1.18 13.93 -29.22
C THR A 566 -2.56 14.29 -28.66
N HIS A 567 -2.67 14.42 -27.32
CA HIS A 567 -3.67 15.30 -26.74
C HIS A 567 -3.27 16.69 -27.25
N VAL A 568 -3.86 17.06 -28.36
CA VAL A 568 -3.89 18.45 -28.78
C VAL A 568 -4.53 19.17 -27.60
N ALA A 569 -3.72 19.94 -26.87
CA ALA A 569 -4.23 20.73 -25.74
C ALA A 569 -5.43 21.51 -26.25
N SER A 570 -6.55 21.45 -25.53
CA SER A 570 -7.75 22.16 -25.96
C SER A 570 -7.40 23.63 -26.15
N PRO A 571 -7.99 24.34 -27.13
CA PRO A 571 -7.73 25.76 -27.33
C PRO A 571 -7.86 26.56 -26.02
N LEU A 572 -8.81 26.20 -25.16
CA LEU A 572 -9.03 26.82 -23.84
C LEU A 572 -7.88 26.55 -22.84
N ASP A 573 -7.28 25.36 -22.88
CA ASP A 573 -6.12 25.05 -22.03
C ASP A 573 -4.86 25.74 -22.50
N THR A 574 -4.72 25.91 -23.85
CA THR A 574 -3.65 26.70 -24.45
C THR A 574 -3.77 28.16 -24.03
N LEU A 575 -4.99 28.74 -24.09
CA LEU A 575 -5.28 30.08 -23.59
C LEU A 575 -4.86 30.26 -22.14
N ARG A 576 -5.28 29.33 -21.23
CA ARG A 576 -4.92 29.37 -19.82
C ARG A 576 -3.42 29.29 -19.58
N LYS A 577 -2.70 28.49 -20.37
CA LYS A 577 -1.24 28.32 -20.28
C LYS A 577 -0.48 29.56 -20.70
N LEU A 578 -0.86 30.17 -21.83
CA LEU A 578 -0.28 31.41 -22.31
C LEU A 578 -0.61 32.56 -21.35
N GLY A 579 -1.86 32.67 -20.92
CA GLY A 579 -2.29 33.69 -19.96
C GLY A 579 -1.53 33.63 -18.65
N LYS A 580 -1.27 32.47 -18.09
CA LYS A 580 -0.49 32.34 -16.83
C LYS A 580 0.91 32.95 -16.90
N LYS A 581 1.53 32.93 -18.06
CA LYS A 581 2.91 33.43 -18.29
C LYS A 581 2.95 34.83 -18.84
N PHE A 582 1.83 35.40 -19.30
CA PHE A 582 1.77 36.64 -20.09
C PHE A 582 2.44 37.84 -19.38
N THR A 583 2.16 38.02 -18.09
CA THR A 583 2.73 39.14 -17.30
C THR A 583 4.21 38.97 -16.97
N SER A 584 4.77 37.76 -17.15
CA SER A 584 6.20 37.49 -16.93
C SER A 584 7.06 37.64 -18.22
N PHE A 585 6.45 37.87 -19.38
CA PHE A 585 7.12 38.04 -20.62
C PHE A 585 7.63 39.49 -20.80
N ASN A 586 8.74 39.66 -21.52
CA ASN A 586 9.17 40.97 -22.01
C ASN A 586 8.25 41.42 -23.16
N THR A 587 8.35 42.69 -23.55
CA THR A 587 7.43 43.34 -24.53
C THR A 587 7.33 42.55 -25.84
N GLU A 588 8.43 42.12 -26.43
CA GLU A 588 8.46 41.36 -27.67
C GLU A 588 7.76 40.00 -27.57
N LYS A 589 7.99 39.28 -26.43
CA LYS A 589 7.31 38.02 -26.13
C LYS A 589 5.83 38.21 -25.78
N GLN A 590 5.45 39.35 -25.24
CA GLN A 590 4.04 39.67 -24.97
C GLN A 590 3.28 39.89 -26.27
N GLU A 591 3.87 40.59 -27.25
CA GLU A 591 3.28 40.80 -28.59
C GLU A 591 3.10 39.46 -29.31
N ALA A 592 4.15 38.65 -29.39
CA ALA A 592 4.06 37.31 -29.99
C ALA A 592 3.04 36.39 -29.28
N ALA A 593 2.92 36.48 -27.96
CA ALA A 593 1.92 35.72 -27.21
C ALA A 593 0.49 36.27 -27.40
N ALA A 594 0.33 37.59 -27.57
CA ALA A 594 -0.95 38.19 -27.85
C ALA A 594 -1.49 37.73 -29.22
N ASP A 595 -0.62 37.69 -30.24
CA ASP A 595 -0.99 37.16 -31.56
C ASP A 595 -1.40 35.69 -31.51
N GLN A 596 -0.66 34.86 -30.78
CA GLN A 596 -1.03 33.46 -30.55
C GLN A 596 -2.37 33.30 -29.81
N ILE A 597 -2.62 34.13 -28.81
CA ILE A 597 -3.88 34.13 -28.06
C ILE A 597 -5.03 34.62 -28.95
N ALA A 598 -4.84 35.68 -29.73
CA ALA A 598 -5.84 36.17 -30.67
C ALA A 598 -6.22 35.11 -31.71
N ALA A 599 -5.25 34.35 -32.20
CA ALA A 599 -5.50 33.25 -33.15
C ALA A 599 -6.41 32.15 -32.61
N LEU A 600 -6.42 31.93 -31.27
CA LEU A 600 -7.29 30.94 -30.59
C LEU A 600 -8.78 31.33 -30.64
N ALA A 601 -9.11 32.59 -30.95
CA ALA A 601 -10.51 33.02 -31.07
C ALA A 601 -11.30 32.22 -32.13
N LYS A 602 -10.65 31.68 -33.13
CA LYS A 602 -11.28 30.81 -34.15
C LYS A 602 -11.81 29.50 -33.55
N ASP A 603 -11.16 29.00 -32.51
CA ASP A 603 -11.37 27.66 -31.93
C ASP A 603 -12.03 27.72 -30.56
N ILE A 604 -12.19 28.90 -29.95
CA ILE A 604 -12.82 29.10 -28.65
C ILE A 604 -14.09 29.93 -28.80
N PRO A 605 -15.29 29.37 -28.75
CA PRO A 605 -16.53 30.15 -28.75
C PRO A 605 -16.58 31.16 -27.60
N ALA A 606 -17.12 32.36 -27.81
CA ALA A 606 -17.20 33.39 -26.76
C ALA A 606 -17.88 32.91 -25.49
N ALA A 607 -18.92 32.10 -25.60
CA ALA A 607 -19.61 31.48 -24.45
C ALA A 607 -18.71 30.54 -23.60
N ALA A 608 -17.67 29.96 -24.18
CA ALA A 608 -16.72 29.11 -23.45
C ALA A 608 -15.77 29.92 -22.56
N LEU A 609 -15.69 31.23 -22.70
CA LEU A 609 -14.90 32.14 -21.88
C LEU A 609 -15.62 32.53 -20.56
N ALA A 610 -16.93 32.36 -20.46
CA ALA A 610 -17.73 32.76 -19.31
C ALA A 610 -17.19 32.29 -17.93
N PRO A 611 -16.68 31.04 -17.79
CA PRO A 611 -16.06 30.61 -16.53
C PRO A 611 -14.78 31.36 -16.16
N LEU A 612 -14.18 32.13 -17.10
CA LEU A 612 -12.95 32.88 -16.88
C LEU A 612 -13.20 34.34 -16.51
N TYR A 613 -14.42 34.88 -16.70
CA TYR A 613 -14.73 36.28 -16.42
C TYR A 613 -14.57 36.64 -14.94
N ASN A 614 -14.91 35.72 -14.03
CA ASN A 614 -14.77 35.88 -12.59
C ASN A 614 -13.41 35.41 -12.03
N THR A 615 -12.38 35.32 -12.88
CA THR A 615 -11.05 34.93 -12.46
C THR A 615 -10.46 35.96 -11.49
N ALA A 616 -9.98 35.51 -10.31
CA ALA A 616 -9.44 36.35 -9.26
C ALA A 616 -8.31 37.28 -9.77
N ALA A 617 -8.19 38.47 -9.18
CA ALA A 617 -7.17 39.46 -9.54
C ALA A 617 -5.74 38.94 -9.56
N LYS A 618 -5.41 37.91 -8.75
CA LYS A 618 -4.11 37.20 -8.75
C LYS A 618 -3.77 36.48 -10.07
N LYS A 619 -4.74 36.37 -11.00
CA LYS A 619 -4.56 35.72 -12.33
C LYS A 619 -4.67 36.74 -13.45
N THR A 620 -4.10 37.90 -13.28
CA THR A 620 -4.13 39.03 -14.24
C THR A 620 -3.79 38.60 -15.67
N GLY A 621 -2.75 37.79 -15.88
CA GLY A 621 -2.40 37.32 -17.21
C GLY A 621 -3.47 36.48 -17.91
N THR A 622 -4.26 35.69 -17.18
CA THR A 622 -5.43 34.96 -17.73
C THR A 622 -6.53 35.95 -18.14
N ARG A 623 -6.77 37.01 -17.36
CA ARG A 623 -7.74 38.06 -17.67
C ARG A 623 -7.33 38.85 -18.91
N ILE A 624 -6.03 39.15 -19.08
CA ILE A 624 -5.48 39.77 -20.32
C ILE A 624 -5.74 38.85 -21.52
N ALA A 625 -5.46 37.55 -21.41
CA ALA A 625 -5.70 36.60 -22.48
C ALA A 625 -7.19 36.51 -22.88
N VAL A 626 -8.10 36.58 -21.91
CA VAL A 626 -9.56 36.67 -22.19
C VAL A 626 -9.91 37.96 -22.95
N ALA A 627 -9.38 39.13 -22.55
CA ALA A 627 -9.61 40.39 -23.24
C ALA A 627 -9.12 40.34 -24.70
N ILE A 628 -7.93 39.77 -24.95
CA ILE A 628 -7.37 39.61 -26.30
C ILE A 628 -8.28 38.73 -27.17
N VAL A 629 -8.81 37.62 -26.65
CA VAL A 629 -9.72 36.75 -27.43
C VAL A 629 -11.04 37.46 -27.72
N LEU A 630 -11.59 38.20 -26.76
CA LEU A 630 -12.82 38.97 -26.96
C LEU A 630 -12.66 40.07 -28.04
N ALA A 631 -11.52 40.76 -28.03
CA ALA A 631 -11.19 41.73 -29.08
C ALA A 631 -11.05 41.07 -30.47
N ALA A 632 -10.47 39.88 -30.54
CA ALA A 632 -10.36 39.12 -31.79
C ALA A 632 -11.73 38.63 -32.28
N HIS A 633 -12.62 38.20 -31.42
CA HIS A 633 -14.01 37.82 -31.76
C HIS A 633 -14.78 38.98 -32.39
N GLN A 634 -14.65 40.21 -31.88
CA GLN A 634 -15.33 41.35 -32.43
C GLN A 634 -14.88 41.71 -33.84
N LYS A 635 -13.64 41.40 -34.19
CA LYS A 635 -13.13 41.58 -35.57
C LYS A 635 -13.79 40.65 -36.60
N THR A 636 -14.42 39.58 -36.12
CA THR A 636 -15.04 38.51 -36.92
C THR A 636 -16.57 38.44 -36.85
N THR A 637 -17.25 39.44 -36.30
CA THR A 637 -18.72 39.57 -36.21
C THR A 637 -19.42 39.08 -34.94
N ALA A 638 -18.74 38.68 -33.90
CA ALA A 638 -19.40 38.23 -32.67
C ALA A 638 -19.91 39.41 -31.84
N VAL A 639 -21.21 39.41 -31.52
CA VAL A 639 -21.81 40.31 -30.52
C VAL A 639 -21.47 39.74 -29.13
N LEU A 640 -20.94 40.62 -28.24
CA LEU A 640 -20.62 40.23 -26.89
C LEU A 640 -21.90 40.11 -26.03
N ASP A 641 -21.98 39.11 -25.19
CA ASP A 641 -23.05 38.98 -24.19
C ASP A 641 -22.85 39.94 -23.01
N ALA A 642 -23.88 40.09 -22.18
CA ALA A 642 -23.86 41.00 -21.03
C ALA A 642 -22.73 40.68 -20.02
N ALA A 643 -22.35 39.42 -19.87
CA ALA A 643 -21.29 38.99 -18.95
C ALA A 643 -19.90 39.34 -19.46
N ALA A 644 -19.68 39.23 -20.78
CA ALA A 644 -18.45 39.68 -21.44
C ALA A 644 -18.29 41.20 -21.36
N ILE A 645 -19.40 41.96 -21.59
CA ILE A 645 -19.42 43.42 -21.48
C ILE A 645 -19.08 43.85 -20.04
N ASP A 646 -19.72 43.25 -19.00
CA ASP A 646 -19.40 43.53 -17.61
C ASP A 646 -17.94 43.21 -17.23
N PHE A 647 -17.41 42.10 -17.78
CA PHE A 647 -15.99 41.77 -17.61
C PHE A 647 -15.07 42.87 -18.21
N ILE A 648 -15.35 43.34 -19.41
CA ILE A 648 -14.53 44.36 -20.07
C ILE A 648 -14.63 45.72 -19.36
N ILE A 649 -15.81 46.12 -18.89
CA ILE A 649 -15.98 47.36 -18.10
C ILE A 649 -15.10 47.30 -16.85
N LYS A 650 -15.12 46.18 -16.13
CA LYS A 650 -14.27 45.97 -14.95
C LYS A 650 -12.78 45.90 -15.31
N ALA A 651 -12.40 45.35 -16.46
CA ALA A 651 -11.02 45.30 -16.92
C ALA A 651 -10.45 46.66 -17.28
N ARG A 652 -11.24 47.58 -17.82
CA ARG A 652 -10.85 48.96 -18.14
C ARG A 652 -10.57 49.84 -16.92
N THR A 653 -11.11 49.44 -15.76
CA THR A 653 -10.91 50.15 -14.48
C THR A 653 -9.94 49.40 -13.56
N ASP A 654 -9.22 48.40 -14.07
CA ASP A 654 -8.27 47.62 -13.28
C ASP A 654 -6.99 48.42 -12.99
N LYS A 655 -6.23 47.97 -11.97
CA LYS A 655 -4.94 48.57 -11.62
C LYS A 655 -3.79 48.19 -12.53
N ASN A 656 -3.98 47.17 -13.40
CA ASN A 656 -2.93 46.64 -14.27
C ASN A 656 -2.97 47.30 -15.67
N PRO A 657 -1.91 48.02 -16.08
CA PRO A 657 -1.88 48.76 -17.37
C PRO A 657 -2.06 47.88 -18.62
N LEU A 658 -1.51 46.65 -18.58
CA LEU A 658 -1.64 45.71 -19.70
C LEU A 658 -3.09 45.19 -19.84
N LEU A 659 -3.79 44.97 -18.76
CA LEU A 659 -5.19 44.55 -18.82
C LEU A 659 -6.07 45.69 -19.33
N ILE A 660 -5.82 46.92 -18.91
CA ILE A 660 -6.49 48.13 -19.46
C ILE A 660 -6.27 48.20 -20.95
N LYS A 661 -5.01 48.19 -21.39
CA LYS A 661 -4.61 48.26 -22.82
C LYS A 661 -5.42 47.30 -23.70
N TYR A 662 -5.43 46.00 -23.34
CA TYR A 662 -6.13 44.98 -24.12
C TYR A 662 -7.65 45.01 -23.98
N ALA A 663 -8.18 45.56 -22.88
CA ALA A 663 -9.61 45.77 -22.70
C ALA A 663 -10.15 46.98 -23.49
N GLU A 664 -9.30 47.97 -23.78
CA GLU A 664 -9.64 49.13 -24.64
C GLU A 664 -9.82 48.75 -26.10
N ASP A 665 -9.13 47.69 -26.58
CA ASP A 665 -9.27 47.15 -27.92
C ASP A 665 -10.63 46.52 -28.21
N VAL A 666 -11.42 46.23 -27.15
CA VAL A 666 -12.79 45.68 -27.26
C VAL A 666 -13.80 46.84 -27.38
N LYS A 667 -14.61 46.87 -28.40
CA LYS A 667 -15.69 47.85 -28.53
C LYS A 667 -16.90 47.41 -27.71
N ILE A 668 -17.43 48.28 -26.81
CA ILE A 668 -18.60 48.06 -26.02
C ILE A 668 -19.75 48.86 -26.58
#